data_c3832a3df4f66c532751317ab76bed7f
#
_entry.id   c3832a3df4f66c532751317ab76bed7f
#
_cell.length_a   1.000
_cell.length_b   1.000
_cell.length_c   1.000
_cell.angle_alpha   90.00
_cell.angle_beta   90.00
_cell.angle_gamma   90.00
#
_symmetry.space_group_name_H-M   'P 1'
#
loop_
_entity.id
_entity.type
_entity.pdbx_description
1 polymer ?
#
loop_
_entity_poly.entity_id
_entity_poly.type
_entity_poly.pdbx_seq_one_letter_code
_entity_poly.pdbx_strand_id
1 'polypeptide(L)'
;MPHDAFITSLGKFLPGEPITNEQMEDYLGKVRGKPSRARARVLSQNGITQRHYAIDREQRSLFRNWDLAVHAIHDALSRSPISLGEMDLLVTATTQADLVLPGFASQVHRALGGPACEVASLQGICSSGMQALRAATLQVASGEARRAVVCASELVSRLLKASHYEEVTGEDTVPFEAEFLRWMLSDGAGAAVVQDRPHPTRPSLKVEWMDIRSHANRHELGMYVGANRGADGGFGPGWIDSPTFGEAAASGAFNIKQDIRRLESLVALGVDGFFALMDQGRLKPDEVDWFCIHYSSHFFKQPIVKLLERGGVRIPEERWFTNLSTRGNTGCASIFLMLEELVNEGRVRPGQRIFCMVPESGGFIACYAMLTVIAPARSLVPDVGVSTPAANTQTPTSAVSAELGPLPLSPKEGGDPVREKLVRELTRVWVDFEAKLQRVPVLDKLSRGVFTVEDYRELLINMRQQVVEGSRWIARAASSITAEHLALRSSFIRHARDEHRDYEMLERHYVSVGGAHEAITRAPKNIGSEALSAWMFHRASQENPFDLLGAMFIIEGLGSRVARRWGLAIREQLSLEDEQVRFFLYHGDNDATHLDRLDGALGSGILTPELAARIVKTAKVTARLYLLQLEELGNV
;
A
#
# COMPACT_ATOMS: atom_id res chain seq x y z
N MET A 1 -20.31 26.13 -18.29
CA MET A 1 -18.86 25.93 -18.09
C MET A 1 -18.71 25.22 -16.76
N PRO A 2 -17.78 24.30 -16.59
CA PRO A 2 -17.58 23.67 -15.28
C PRO A 2 -17.20 24.75 -14.26
N HIS A 3 -17.77 24.68 -13.07
CA HIS A 3 -17.44 25.55 -11.95
C HIS A 3 -16.27 25.00 -11.16
N ASP A 4 -15.54 25.85 -10.47
CA ASP A 4 -14.62 25.41 -9.42
C ASP A 4 -15.43 24.87 -8.23
N ALA A 5 -14.89 23.87 -7.54
CA ALA A 5 -15.49 23.34 -6.32
C ALA A 5 -14.56 23.59 -5.12
N PHE A 6 -15.14 24.07 -4.02
CA PHE A 6 -14.42 24.47 -2.82
C PHE A 6 -14.95 23.73 -1.60
N ILE A 7 -14.07 23.14 -0.81
CA ILE A 7 -14.39 22.73 0.56
C ILE A 7 -14.37 24.00 1.41
N THR A 8 -15.53 24.44 1.82
CA THR A 8 -15.71 25.73 2.51
C THR A 8 -15.73 25.61 4.03
N SER A 9 -16.03 24.43 4.54
CA SER A 9 -15.88 24.10 5.95
C SER A 9 -15.64 22.61 6.16
N LEU A 10 -15.04 22.29 7.29
CA LEU A 10 -14.74 20.93 7.74
C LEU A 10 -15.23 20.77 9.18
N GLY A 11 -15.73 19.59 9.50
CA GLY A 11 -16.18 19.24 10.84
C GLY A 11 -15.76 17.83 11.21
N LYS A 12 -15.73 17.55 12.52
CA LYS A 12 -15.39 16.24 13.06
C LYS A 12 -16.26 15.88 14.26
N PHE A 13 -16.36 14.59 14.50
CA PHE A 13 -16.86 14.06 15.76
C PHE A 13 -16.08 12.81 16.15
N LEU A 14 -15.55 12.83 17.37
CA LEU A 14 -14.86 11.70 18.00
C LEU A 14 -15.65 11.30 19.25
N PRO A 15 -16.18 10.08 19.36
CA PRO A 15 -17.05 9.70 20.45
C PRO A 15 -16.26 9.47 21.76
N GLY A 16 -16.76 10.03 22.86
CA GLY A 16 -16.21 9.82 24.19
C GLY A 16 -14.81 10.40 24.39
N GLU A 17 -14.22 10.07 25.54
CA GLU A 17 -12.84 10.43 25.85
C GLU A 17 -11.84 9.54 25.10
N PRO A 18 -10.62 10.04 24.85
CA PRO A 18 -9.57 9.22 24.24
C PRO A 18 -9.24 7.98 25.09
N ILE A 19 -9.17 6.82 24.46
CA ILE A 19 -8.88 5.54 25.09
C ILE A 19 -7.43 5.18 24.80
N THR A 20 -6.63 4.90 25.85
CA THR A 20 -5.24 4.49 25.71
C THR A 20 -5.12 3.01 25.33
N ASN A 21 -3.91 2.62 24.93
CA ASN A 21 -3.63 1.21 24.57
C ASN A 21 -3.91 0.24 25.73
N GLU A 22 -3.68 0.65 26.97
CA GLU A 22 -3.92 -0.15 28.17
C GLU A 22 -5.40 -0.41 28.40
N GLN A 23 -6.23 0.57 28.12
CA GLN A 23 -7.67 0.54 28.35
C GLN A 23 -8.48 -0.22 27.29
N MET A 24 -7.88 -0.58 26.16
CA MET A 24 -8.63 -1.15 25.03
C MET A 24 -9.43 -2.40 25.40
N GLU A 25 -8.84 -3.31 26.18
CA GLU A 25 -9.52 -4.54 26.60
C GLU A 25 -10.65 -4.30 27.59
N ASP A 26 -10.69 -3.14 28.26
CA ASP A 26 -11.81 -2.74 29.13
C ASP A 26 -13.07 -2.44 28.30
N TYR A 27 -12.90 -1.98 27.06
CA TYR A 27 -13.99 -1.64 26.14
C TYR A 27 -14.32 -2.79 25.17
N LEU A 28 -13.30 -3.36 24.52
CA LEU A 28 -13.50 -4.41 23.52
C LEU A 28 -13.74 -5.80 24.15
N GLY A 29 -13.42 -5.95 25.43
CA GLY A 29 -13.48 -7.22 26.14
C GLY A 29 -12.34 -8.17 25.79
N LYS A 30 -12.17 -9.19 26.64
CA LYS A 30 -11.21 -10.28 26.48
C LYS A 30 -11.95 -11.51 25.96
N VAL A 31 -11.61 -11.96 24.76
CA VAL A 31 -12.22 -13.14 24.16
C VAL A 31 -12.02 -14.35 25.07
N ARG A 32 -13.12 -15.01 25.46
CA ARG A 32 -13.13 -16.13 26.43
C ARG A 32 -12.40 -15.79 27.74
N GLY A 33 -12.44 -14.51 28.16
CA GLY A 33 -11.78 -14.03 29.37
C GLY A 33 -10.25 -14.00 29.34
N LYS A 34 -9.62 -14.31 28.21
CA LYS A 34 -8.15 -14.37 28.05
C LYS A 34 -7.61 -13.12 27.40
N PRO A 35 -6.49 -12.56 27.89
CA PRO A 35 -5.81 -11.42 27.23
C PRO A 35 -5.28 -11.87 25.85
N SER A 36 -5.30 -10.94 24.89
CA SER A 36 -4.80 -11.19 23.54
C SER A 36 -3.27 -11.36 23.53
N ARG A 37 -2.81 -12.41 22.84
CA ARG A 37 -1.37 -12.64 22.60
C ARG A 37 -0.81 -11.72 21.51
N ALA A 38 -1.64 -11.29 20.55
CA ALA A 38 -1.23 -10.44 19.43
C ALA A 38 -1.16 -8.95 19.80
N ARG A 39 -1.92 -8.52 20.83
CA ARG A 39 -2.08 -7.10 21.22
C ARG A 39 -0.76 -6.37 21.37
N ALA A 40 0.14 -6.88 22.21
CA ALA A 40 1.42 -6.20 22.49
C ALA A 40 2.24 -6.00 21.21
N ARG A 41 2.29 -7.01 20.33
CA ARG A 41 3.00 -6.95 19.06
C ARG A 41 2.38 -5.93 18.11
N VAL A 42 1.07 -5.92 17.94
CA VAL A 42 0.37 -5.00 17.03
C VAL A 42 0.52 -3.56 17.52
N LEU A 43 0.29 -3.31 18.83
CA LEU A 43 0.37 -1.96 19.41
C LEU A 43 1.78 -1.39 19.40
N SER A 44 2.83 -2.21 19.56
CA SER A 44 4.22 -1.73 19.48
C SER A 44 4.63 -1.27 18.08
N GLN A 45 3.94 -1.72 17.04
CA GLN A 45 4.27 -1.42 15.64
C GLN A 45 3.38 -0.36 15.01
N ASN A 46 2.13 -0.21 15.46
CA ASN A 46 1.18 0.67 14.79
C ASN A 46 1.35 2.17 15.11
N GLY A 47 2.03 2.51 16.21
CA GLY A 47 2.29 3.90 16.63
C GLY A 47 1.03 4.67 17.05
N ILE A 48 -0.08 3.98 17.29
CA ILE A 48 -1.32 4.57 17.80
C ILE A 48 -1.27 4.52 19.33
N THR A 49 -1.35 5.67 19.96
CA THR A 49 -1.33 5.79 21.43
C THR A 49 -2.71 5.97 22.03
N GLN A 50 -3.62 6.58 21.26
CA GLN A 50 -4.99 6.86 21.66
C GLN A 50 -5.96 6.61 20.49
N ARG A 51 -7.19 6.29 20.84
CA ARG A 51 -8.32 6.10 19.91
C ARG A 51 -9.63 6.43 20.59
N HIS A 52 -10.73 6.40 19.82
CA HIS A 52 -12.06 6.63 20.33
C HIS A 52 -12.97 5.43 20.04
N TYR A 53 -13.84 5.09 20.98
CA TYR A 53 -14.85 4.07 20.81
C TYR A 53 -16.23 4.59 21.20
N ALA A 54 -17.22 4.32 20.37
CA ALA A 54 -18.63 4.63 20.62
C ALA A 54 -19.35 3.50 21.39
N ILE A 55 -18.60 2.73 22.15
CA ILE A 55 -19.08 1.69 23.07
C ILE A 55 -18.59 1.96 24.49
N ASP A 56 -19.37 1.54 25.49
CA ASP A 56 -18.95 1.58 26.90
C ASP A 56 -18.15 0.33 27.29
N ARG A 57 -17.75 0.26 28.58
CA ARG A 57 -16.99 -0.87 29.13
C ARG A 57 -17.82 -2.17 29.23
N GLU A 58 -19.14 -2.07 29.20
CA GLU A 58 -20.07 -3.18 29.09
C GLU A 58 -20.34 -3.57 27.63
N GLN A 59 -19.58 -3.02 26.67
CA GLN A 59 -19.67 -3.26 25.22
C GLN A 59 -21.03 -2.84 24.61
N ARG A 60 -21.79 -1.96 25.26
CA ARG A 60 -23.02 -1.40 24.71
C ARG A 60 -22.69 -0.21 23.82
N SER A 61 -23.33 -0.11 22.67
CA SER A 61 -23.16 1.03 21.77
C SER A 61 -23.82 2.28 22.37
N LEU A 62 -23.04 3.35 22.53
CA LEU A 62 -23.49 4.67 23.03
C LEU A 62 -24.12 5.51 21.93
N PHE A 63 -23.71 5.28 20.69
CA PHE A 63 -24.16 5.96 19.49
C PHE A 63 -24.48 4.95 18.39
N ARG A 64 -25.25 5.36 17.42
CA ARG A 64 -25.32 4.72 16.12
C ARG A 64 -24.36 5.41 15.16
N ASN A 65 -24.00 4.76 14.07
CA ASN A 65 -23.06 5.37 13.11
C ASN A 65 -23.61 6.64 12.47
N TRP A 66 -24.93 6.68 12.22
CA TRP A 66 -25.57 7.92 11.74
C TRP A 66 -25.53 9.06 12.77
N ASP A 67 -25.49 8.80 14.08
CA ASP A 67 -25.37 9.83 15.11
C ASP A 67 -23.98 10.48 15.05
N LEU A 68 -22.90 9.69 14.84
CA LEU A 68 -21.56 10.22 14.63
C LEU A 68 -21.52 11.13 13.40
N ALA A 69 -22.14 10.68 12.30
CA ALA A 69 -22.23 11.45 11.07
C ALA A 69 -22.99 12.77 11.27
N VAL A 70 -24.12 12.75 11.96
CA VAL A 70 -24.93 13.94 12.29
C VAL A 70 -24.12 14.94 13.10
N HIS A 71 -23.40 14.50 14.12
CA HIS A 71 -22.56 15.38 14.93
C HIS A 71 -21.44 16.02 14.10
N ALA A 72 -20.76 15.27 13.24
CA ALA A 72 -19.71 15.79 12.37
C ALA A 72 -20.28 16.79 11.34
N ILE A 73 -21.45 16.52 10.78
CA ILE A 73 -22.15 17.43 9.85
C ILE A 73 -22.52 18.73 10.55
N HIS A 74 -23.10 18.68 11.74
CA HIS A 74 -23.43 19.89 12.51
C HIS A 74 -22.17 20.69 12.86
N ASP A 75 -21.06 20.01 13.21
CA ASP A 75 -19.79 20.68 13.45
C ASP A 75 -19.28 21.40 12.19
N ALA A 76 -19.35 20.76 11.01
CA ALA A 76 -19.02 21.41 9.74
C ALA A 76 -19.93 22.59 9.43
N LEU A 77 -21.25 22.42 9.58
CA LEU A 77 -22.23 23.47 9.32
C LEU A 77 -22.10 24.67 10.27
N SER A 78 -21.68 24.45 11.51
CA SER A 78 -21.45 25.55 12.48
C SER A 78 -20.39 26.56 12.03
N ARG A 79 -19.50 26.13 11.13
CA ARG A 79 -18.41 26.94 10.55
C ARG A 79 -18.66 27.29 9.08
N SER A 80 -19.78 26.83 8.52
CA SER A 80 -20.11 26.96 7.10
C SER A 80 -20.85 28.28 6.82
N PRO A 81 -20.77 28.83 5.60
CA PRO A 81 -21.58 29.94 5.17
C PRO A 81 -23.04 29.54 4.84
N ILE A 82 -23.37 28.25 4.87
CA ILE A 82 -24.73 27.74 4.63
C ILE A 82 -25.28 27.07 5.90
N SER A 83 -26.61 27.10 5.99
CA SER A 83 -27.37 26.34 6.99
C SER A 83 -27.77 24.96 6.48
N LEU A 84 -28.23 24.09 7.37
CA LEU A 84 -28.78 22.77 7.02
C LEU A 84 -29.94 22.88 6.02
N GLY A 85 -30.78 23.92 6.17
CA GLY A 85 -31.94 24.17 5.30
C GLY A 85 -31.62 24.53 3.85
N GLU A 86 -30.37 24.80 3.55
CA GLU A 86 -29.88 25.15 2.22
C GLU A 86 -29.12 24.02 1.50
N MET A 87 -29.01 22.85 2.11
CA MET A 87 -28.30 21.70 1.54
C MET A 87 -29.06 21.13 0.33
N ASP A 88 -28.38 21.01 -0.81
CA ASP A 88 -28.92 20.47 -2.05
C ASP A 88 -28.61 18.97 -2.19
N LEU A 89 -27.45 18.51 -1.65
CA LEU A 89 -26.91 17.17 -1.81
C LEU A 89 -26.27 16.70 -0.51
N LEU A 90 -26.57 15.46 -0.10
CA LEU A 90 -25.90 14.74 0.97
C LEU A 90 -25.20 13.49 0.43
N VAL A 91 -23.89 13.43 0.52
CA VAL A 91 -23.11 12.25 0.15
C VAL A 91 -22.46 11.64 1.40
N THR A 92 -22.71 10.38 1.66
CA THR A 92 -22.14 9.71 2.84
C THR A 92 -21.26 8.53 2.45
N ALA A 93 -20.26 8.24 3.30
CA ALA A 93 -19.41 7.08 3.18
C ALA A 93 -19.26 6.36 4.52
N THR A 94 -19.22 5.03 4.49
CA THR A 94 -18.95 4.18 5.66
C THR A 94 -18.54 2.78 5.23
N THR A 95 -17.77 2.10 6.06
CA THR A 95 -17.50 0.66 5.90
C THR A 95 -18.77 -0.14 6.24
N GLN A 96 -19.43 0.18 7.35
CA GLN A 96 -20.59 -0.54 7.85
C GLN A 96 -21.66 0.42 8.37
N ALA A 97 -22.76 0.53 7.63
CA ALA A 97 -23.95 1.26 8.08
C ALA A 97 -24.64 0.57 9.28
N ASP A 98 -25.54 1.29 9.94
CA ASP A 98 -26.35 0.71 11.03
C ASP A 98 -27.38 -0.29 10.54
N LEU A 99 -27.96 -0.03 9.38
CA LEU A 99 -28.91 -0.91 8.71
C LEU A 99 -28.36 -1.33 7.35
N VAL A 100 -28.63 -2.55 6.96
CA VAL A 100 -28.29 -3.05 5.62
C VAL A 100 -29.09 -2.27 4.56
N LEU A 101 -30.32 -1.91 4.86
CA LEU A 101 -31.25 -1.11 4.06
C LEU A 101 -32.03 -0.14 4.96
N PRO A 102 -32.35 1.08 4.49
CA PRO A 102 -31.90 1.75 3.28
C PRO A 102 -30.41 2.14 3.35
N GLY A 103 -29.87 2.73 2.27
CA GLY A 103 -28.49 3.22 2.23
C GLY A 103 -28.17 4.23 3.32
N PHE A 104 -26.86 4.35 3.68
CA PHE A 104 -26.42 5.13 4.84
C PHE A 104 -26.79 6.63 4.75
N ALA A 105 -26.76 7.24 3.55
CA ALA A 105 -27.19 8.64 3.37
C ALA A 105 -28.66 8.86 3.76
N SER A 106 -29.54 7.92 3.46
CA SER A 106 -30.96 8.01 3.89
C SER A 106 -31.10 7.89 5.40
N GLN A 107 -30.29 7.06 6.06
CA GLN A 107 -30.28 6.94 7.52
C GLN A 107 -29.82 8.25 8.18
N VAL A 108 -28.72 8.84 7.67
CA VAL A 108 -28.18 10.12 8.13
C VAL A 108 -29.16 11.27 7.86
N HIS A 109 -29.73 11.34 6.63
CA HIS A 109 -30.69 12.39 6.27
C HIS A 109 -31.93 12.38 7.17
N ARG A 110 -32.47 11.18 7.46
CA ARG A 110 -33.57 11.05 8.43
C ARG A 110 -33.17 11.58 9.82
N ALA A 111 -31.97 11.28 10.28
CA ALA A 111 -31.50 11.70 11.61
C ALA A 111 -31.20 13.20 11.69
N LEU A 112 -30.74 13.81 10.59
CA LEU A 112 -30.50 15.26 10.47
C LEU A 112 -31.79 16.07 10.51
N GLY A 113 -32.91 15.54 9.98
CA GLY A 113 -34.16 16.28 9.87
C GLY A 113 -34.12 17.49 8.92
N GLY A 114 -33.22 17.49 7.95
CA GLY A 114 -33.05 18.56 6.94
C GLY A 114 -34.15 18.55 5.87
N PRO A 115 -34.09 19.49 4.89
CA PRO A 115 -35.03 19.57 3.77
C PRO A 115 -34.85 18.36 2.84
N ALA A 116 -35.82 18.16 1.95
CA ALA A 116 -35.65 17.22 0.85
C ALA A 116 -34.43 17.59 0.00
N CYS A 117 -33.53 16.65 -0.21
CA CYS A 117 -32.31 16.84 -0.99
C CYS A 117 -31.95 15.56 -1.73
N GLU A 118 -31.04 15.65 -2.68
CA GLU A 118 -30.43 14.47 -3.28
C GLU A 118 -29.54 13.77 -2.26
N VAL A 119 -29.54 12.41 -2.27
CA VAL A 119 -28.72 11.61 -1.36
C VAL A 119 -27.96 10.54 -2.12
N ALA A 120 -26.68 10.34 -1.75
CA ALA A 120 -25.85 9.26 -2.28
C ALA A 120 -25.11 8.54 -1.15
N SER A 121 -25.17 7.21 -1.16
CA SER A 121 -24.47 6.36 -0.19
C SER A 121 -23.33 5.63 -0.88
N LEU A 122 -22.11 5.77 -0.36
CA LEU A 122 -20.96 5.01 -0.78
C LEU A 122 -20.54 4.04 0.33
N GLN A 123 -20.32 2.81 -0.03
CA GLN A 123 -19.83 1.77 0.87
C GLN A 123 -18.44 1.31 0.42
N GLY A 124 -17.55 1.21 1.36
CA GLY A 124 -16.16 0.79 1.13
C GLY A 124 -15.35 1.00 2.40
N ILE A 125 -14.04 0.84 2.30
CA ILE A 125 -13.15 1.01 3.44
C ILE A 125 -12.54 2.43 3.39
N CYS A 126 -11.24 2.59 3.56
CA CYS A 126 -10.60 3.91 3.68
C CYS A 126 -10.82 4.85 2.48
N SER A 127 -10.95 4.31 1.26
CA SER A 127 -11.11 5.08 0.03
C SER A 127 -12.52 5.67 -0.15
N SER A 128 -13.53 5.09 0.51
CA SER A 128 -14.94 5.49 0.28
C SER A 128 -15.22 6.94 0.65
N GLY A 129 -14.52 7.50 1.66
CA GLY A 129 -14.59 8.92 1.99
C GLY A 129 -14.09 9.82 0.85
N MET A 130 -12.98 9.47 0.21
CA MET A 130 -12.47 10.19 -0.96
C MET A 130 -13.39 10.03 -2.18
N GLN A 131 -14.01 8.88 -2.34
CA GLN A 131 -15.01 8.65 -3.39
C GLN A 131 -16.24 9.54 -3.17
N ALA A 132 -16.71 9.65 -1.91
CA ALA A 132 -17.82 10.54 -1.54
C ALA A 132 -17.48 12.02 -1.81
N LEU A 133 -16.28 12.45 -1.42
CA LEU A 133 -15.81 13.80 -1.70
C LEU A 133 -15.77 14.08 -3.21
N ARG A 134 -15.27 13.13 -4.01
CA ARG A 134 -15.25 13.26 -5.46
C ARG A 134 -16.65 13.34 -6.06
N ALA A 135 -17.61 12.52 -5.61
CA ALA A 135 -18.99 12.55 -6.09
C ALA A 135 -19.62 13.91 -5.89
N ALA A 136 -19.50 14.47 -4.68
CA ALA A 136 -19.99 15.82 -4.39
C ALA A 136 -19.27 16.91 -5.19
N THR A 137 -17.93 16.81 -5.30
CA THR A 137 -17.12 17.76 -6.09
C THR A 137 -17.56 17.81 -7.54
N LEU A 138 -17.83 16.65 -8.16
CA LEU A 138 -18.26 16.57 -9.56
C LEU A 138 -19.66 17.16 -9.76
N GLN A 139 -20.60 16.93 -8.84
CA GLN A 139 -21.95 17.51 -8.93
C GLN A 139 -21.90 19.03 -8.74
N VAL A 140 -21.05 19.53 -7.84
CA VAL A 140 -20.87 20.98 -7.68
C VAL A 140 -20.18 21.58 -8.91
N ALA A 141 -19.15 20.92 -9.44
CA ALA A 141 -18.43 21.41 -10.62
C ALA A 141 -19.28 21.36 -11.91
N SER A 142 -20.23 20.41 -12.03
CA SER A 142 -21.19 20.38 -13.14
C SER A 142 -22.32 21.40 -13.01
N GLY A 143 -22.57 21.93 -11.81
CA GLY A 143 -23.67 22.85 -11.51
C GLY A 143 -24.99 22.14 -11.17
N GLU A 144 -25.01 20.81 -11.07
CA GLU A 144 -26.17 20.04 -10.63
C GLU A 144 -26.52 20.30 -9.16
N ALA A 145 -25.49 20.46 -8.31
CA ALA A 145 -25.62 20.89 -6.94
C ALA A 145 -24.78 22.16 -6.71
N ARG A 146 -25.18 23.01 -5.75
CA ARG A 146 -24.38 24.17 -5.35
C ARG A 146 -23.86 24.09 -3.93
N ARG A 147 -24.51 23.29 -3.08
CA ARG A 147 -24.27 23.18 -1.63
C ARG A 147 -24.36 21.72 -1.22
N ALA A 148 -23.25 21.03 -1.36
CA ALA A 148 -23.16 19.63 -1.01
C ALA A 148 -22.56 19.47 0.40
N VAL A 149 -23.09 18.51 1.15
CA VAL A 149 -22.52 18.05 2.41
C VAL A 149 -22.00 16.63 2.20
N VAL A 150 -20.75 16.42 2.54
CA VAL A 150 -20.10 15.10 2.48
C VAL A 150 -19.78 14.66 3.89
N CYS A 151 -20.07 13.40 4.24
CA CYS A 151 -19.71 12.85 5.54
C CYS A 151 -19.17 11.42 5.41
N ALA A 152 -18.03 11.19 6.02
CA ALA A 152 -17.45 9.86 6.20
C ALA A 152 -17.51 9.50 7.69
N SER A 153 -18.06 8.33 8.03
CA SER A 153 -18.29 7.93 9.42
C SER A 153 -18.03 6.45 9.63
N GLU A 154 -17.32 6.14 10.72
CA GLU A 154 -16.96 4.78 11.11
C GLU A 154 -17.34 4.51 12.57
N LEU A 155 -18.09 3.43 12.79
CA LEU A 155 -18.38 2.87 14.11
C LEU A 155 -17.95 1.40 14.14
N VAL A 156 -16.65 1.19 14.03
CA VAL A 156 -16.06 -0.15 13.88
C VAL A 156 -15.90 -0.88 15.20
N SER A 157 -15.81 -0.18 16.34
CA SER A 157 -15.65 -0.79 17.69
C SER A 157 -16.73 -1.82 17.98
N ARG A 158 -17.96 -1.63 17.50
CA ARG A 158 -19.06 -2.58 17.69
C ARG A 158 -18.83 -3.92 16.99
N LEU A 159 -18.01 -3.97 15.91
CA LEU A 159 -17.63 -5.21 15.23
C LEU A 159 -16.48 -5.93 15.96
N LEU A 160 -15.77 -5.23 16.85
CA LEU A 160 -14.55 -5.70 17.52
C LEU A 160 -14.79 -6.25 18.94
N LYS A 161 -16.05 -6.32 19.38
CA LYS A 161 -16.46 -6.83 20.70
C LYS A 161 -16.05 -8.28 20.88
N ALA A 162 -15.57 -8.63 22.07
CA ALA A 162 -15.13 -10.00 22.40
C ALA A 162 -16.22 -11.04 22.13
N SER A 163 -17.49 -10.72 22.44
CA SER A 163 -18.63 -11.60 22.24
C SER A 163 -18.78 -12.09 20.79
N HIS A 164 -18.45 -11.27 19.79
CA HIS A 164 -18.54 -11.66 18.38
C HIS A 164 -17.50 -12.71 17.97
N TYR A 165 -16.42 -12.86 18.76
CA TYR A 165 -15.36 -13.85 18.51
C TYR A 165 -15.57 -15.11 19.36
N GLU A 166 -16.35 -15.01 20.43
CA GLU A 166 -16.67 -16.15 21.31
C GLU A 166 -17.66 -17.12 20.67
N GLU A 167 -18.49 -16.63 19.74
CA GLU A 167 -19.44 -17.46 19.00
C GLU A 167 -18.78 -18.36 17.96
N VAL A 168 -17.53 -18.05 17.56
CA VAL A 168 -16.80 -18.85 16.57
C VAL A 168 -16.45 -20.22 17.14
N THR A 169 -16.90 -21.28 16.49
CA THR A 169 -16.68 -22.67 16.91
C THR A 169 -15.45 -23.28 16.21
N GLY A 170 -14.82 -24.23 16.89
CA GLY A 170 -13.69 -25.00 16.31
C GLY A 170 -12.31 -24.38 16.45
N GLU A 171 -12.20 -23.16 16.99
CA GLU A 171 -10.91 -22.50 17.22
C GLU A 171 -10.76 -22.07 18.68
N ASP A 172 -9.63 -22.44 19.31
CA ASP A 172 -9.31 -21.99 20.68
C ASP A 172 -8.79 -20.54 20.73
N THR A 173 -8.37 -19.99 19.60
CA THR A 173 -7.79 -18.65 19.47
C THR A 173 -8.41 -17.88 18.31
N VAL A 174 -8.52 -16.57 18.45
CA VAL A 174 -8.93 -15.70 17.33
C VAL A 174 -7.86 -15.73 16.23
N PRO A 175 -8.24 -15.96 14.96
CA PRO A 175 -7.29 -15.87 13.85
C PRO A 175 -6.59 -14.51 13.82
N PHE A 176 -5.29 -14.50 13.56
CA PHE A 176 -4.50 -13.25 13.60
C PHE A 176 -5.04 -12.18 12.64
N GLU A 177 -5.56 -12.58 11.49
CA GLU A 177 -6.16 -11.67 10.49
C GLU A 177 -7.36 -10.87 11.04
N ALA A 178 -8.15 -11.48 11.94
CA ALA A 178 -9.26 -10.82 12.61
C ALA A 178 -8.79 -10.08 13.87
N GLU A 179 -7.88 -10.66 14.65
CA GLU A 179 -7.37 -10.05 15.87
C GLU A 179 -6.53 -8.80 15.61
N PHE A 180 -5.77 -8.76 14.50
CA PHE A 180 -4.98 -7.61 14.07
C PHE A 180 -5.82 -6.32 14.03
N LEU A 181 -7.02 -6.39 13.43
CA LEU A 181 -7.91 -5.23 13.29
C LEU A 181 -8.48 -4.72 14.60
N ARG A 182 -8.66 -5.60 15.60
CA ARG A 182 -9.12 -5.19 16.94
C ARG A 182 -8.21 -4.14 17.57
N TRP A 183 -6.91 -4.16 17.25
CA TRP A 183 -5.90 -3.30 17.83
C TRP A 183 -5.52 -2.11 16.94
N MET A 184 -6.13 -1.99 15.76
CA MET A 184 -5.80 -0.98 14.75
C MET A 184 -6.84 0.12 14.65
N LEU A 185 -8.14 -0.20 14.80
CA LEU A 185 -9.24 0.66 14.37
C LEU A 185 -9.76 1.57 15.50
N SER A 186 -10.39 2.68 15.10
CA SER A 186 -10.98 3.71 15.94
C SER A 186 -12.31 4.16 15.35
N ASP A 187 -13.24 4.61 16.18
CA ASP A 187 -14.49 5.23 15.74
C ASP A 187 -14.31 6.73 15.53
N GLY A 188 -15.07 7.30 14.61
CA GLY A 188 -15.10 8.72 14.36
C GLY A 188 -15.78 9.08 13.07
N ALA A 189 -16.14 10.36 12.93
CA ALA A 189 -16.73 10.91 11.72
C ALA A 189 -16.08 12.23 11.34
N GLY A 190 -15.98 12.47 10.04
CA GLY A 190 -15.54 13.72 9.46
C GLY A 190 -16.51 14.18 8.38
N ALA A 191 -16.77 15.49 8.31
CA ALA A 191 -17.67 16.07 7.32
C ALA A 191 -17.02 17.27 6.62
N ALA A 192 -17.49 17.55 5.41
CA ALA A 192 -17.09 18.69 4.60
C ALA A 192 -18.29 19.31 3.91
N VAL A 193 -18.32 20.64 3.83
CA VAL A 193 -19.27 21.38 2.98
C VAL A 193 -18.55 21.77 1.69
N VAL A 194 -19.10 21.37 0.55
CA VAL A 194 -18.54 21.64 -0.78
C VAL A 194 -19.47 22.59 -1.54
N GLN A 195 -18.91 23.68 -2.08
CA GLN A 195 -19.66 24.75 -2.75
C GLN A 195 -18.97 25.21 -4.05
N ASP A 196 -19.74 25.91 -4.90
CA ASP A 196 -19.30 26.53 -6.15
C ASP A 196 -18.50 27.83 -5.96
N ARG A 197 -18.33 28.29 -4.72
CA ARG A 197 -17.61 29.52 -4.34
C ARG A 197 -16.90 29.34 -2.99
N PRO A 198 -15.80 30.08 -2.75
CA PRO A 198 -15.09 30.03 -1.48
C PRO A 198 -15.87 30.65 -0.34
N HIS A 199 -15.50 30.29 0.89
CA HIS A 199 -16.07 30.86 2.11
C HIS A 199 -15.82 32.38 2.18
N PRO A 200 -16.82 33.22 2.57
CA PRO A 200 -16.65 34.66 2.59
C PRO A 200 -15.62 35.18 3.60
N THR A 201 -15.41 34.50 4.73
CA THR A 201 -14.61 35.00 5.85
C THR A 201 -13.56 33.99 6.39
N ARG A 202 -13.49 32.76 5.85
CA ARG A 202 -12.56 31.72 6.25
C ARG A 202 -11.80 31.19 5.04
N PRO A 203 -10.59 30.62 5.22
CA PRO A 203 -9.93 29.91 4.13
C PRO A 203 -10.81 28.75 3.62
N SER A 204 -10.73 28.49 2.34
CA SER A 204 -11.37 27.35 1.68
C SER A 204 -10.32 26.49 0.99
N LEU A 205 -10.63 25.23 0.72
CA LEU A 205 -9.79 24.37 -0.07
C LEU A 205 -10.40 24.20 -1.47
N LYS A 206 -9.78 24.78 -2.49
CA LYS A 206 -10.15 24.51 -3.88
C LYS A 206 -9.71 23.10 -4.24
N VAL A 207 -10.61 22.29 -4.81
CA VAL A 207 -10.29 20.97 -5.33
C VAL A 207 -9.75 21.12 -6.74
N GLU A 208 -8.44 21.03 -6.92
CA GLU A 208 -7.81 21.17 -8.23
C GLU A 208 -8.06 19.94 -9.10
N TRP A 209 -7.89 18.76 -8.51
CA TRP A 209 -8.19 17.49 -9.15
C TRP A 209 -8.26 16.36 -8.12
N MET A 210 -8.96 15.30 -8.50
CA MET A 210 -8.95 14.01 -7.80
C MET A 210 -8.69 12.88 -8.80
N ASP A 211 -7.93 11.87 -8.40
CA ASP A 211 -7.70 10.65 -9.16
C ASP A 211 -8.00 9.43 -8.28
N ILE A 212 -8.87 8.55 -8.74
CA ILE A 212 -9.30 7.36 -8.00
C ILE A 212 -9.22 6.17 -8.94
N ARG A 213 -8.46 5.15 -8.55
CA ARG A 213 -8.23 3.94 -9.33
C ARG A 213 -8.45 2.69 -8.50
N SER A 214 -9.34 1.82 -8.95
CA SER A 214 -9.48 0.47 -8.42
C SER A 214 -8.56 -0.49 -9.16
N HIS A 215 -7.85 -1.32 -8.41
CA HIS A 215 -7.01 -2.39 -8.93
C HIS A 215 -7.53 -3.78 -8.51
N ALA A 216 -8.78 -3.86 -8.04
CA ALA A 216 -9.44 -5.11 -7.64
C ALA A 216 -9.50 -6.14 -8.78
N ASN A 217 -9.43 -5.70 -10.04
CA ASN A 217 -9.34 -6.59 -11.21
C ASN A 217 -8.03 -7.38 -11.29
N ARG A 218 -7.01 -7.01 -10.51
CA ARG A 218 -5.67 -7.64 -10.49
C ARG A 218 -5.25 -8.12 -9.11
N HIS A 219 -6.02 -7.77 -8.08
CA HIS A 219 -5.73 -8.09 -6.69
C HIS A 219 -6.97 -8.71 -6.06
N GLU A 220 -6.77 -9.74 -5.26
CA GLU A 220 -7.84 -10.26 -4.43
C GLU A 220 -8.16 -9.28 -3.31
N LEU A 221 -9.38 -9.34 -2.80
CA LEU A 221 -9.82 -8.49 -1.69
C LEU A 221 -8.96 -8.75 -0.46
N GLY A 222 -8.41 -7.70 0.14
CA GLY A 222 -7.50 -7.79 1.28
C GLY A 222 -8.20 -7.65 2.62
N MET A 223 -9.24 -6.84 2.73
CA MET A 223 -10.06 -6.66 3.93
C MET A 223 -11.52 -6.93 3.61
N TYR A 224 -12.18 -7.73 4.43
CA TYR A 224 -13.54 -8.21 4.13
C TYR A 224 -14.29 -8.64 5.39
N VAL A 225 -15.61 -8.72 5.26
CA VAL A 225 -16.58 -9.26 6.23
C VAL A 225 -17.74 -9.89 5.46
N GLY A 226 -18.41 -10.86 6.06
CA GLY A 226 -19.59 -11.51 5.47
C GLY A 226 -19.31 -12.86 4.80
N ALA A 227 -18.06 -13.29 4.71
CA ALA A 227 -17.65 -14.61 4.22
C ALA A 227 -16.34 -15.05 4.85
N ASN A 228 -15.95 -16.31 4.64
CA ASN A 228 -14.62 -16.83 4.98
C ASN A 228 -13.87 -17.22 3.71
N ARG A 229 -12.54 -17.21 3.75
CA ARG A 229 -11.71 -17.77 2.68
C ARG A 229 -11.56 -19.28 2.87
N GLY A 230 -11.69 -20.01 1.78
CA GLY A 230 -11.33 -21.43 1.71
C GLY A 230 -9.82 -21.65 1.66
N ALA A 231 -9.42 -22.92 1.75
CA ALA A 231 -8.01 -23.31 1.63
C ALA A 231 -7.41 -22.99 0.25
N ASP A 232 -8.24 -22.91 -0.78
CA ASP A 232 -7.90 -22.50 -2.14
C ASP A 232 -7.70 -20.98 -2.30
N GLY A 233 -7.95 -20.20 -1.22
CA GLY A 233 -7.90 -18.74 -1.23
C GLY A 233 -9.14 -18.04 -1.78
N GLY A 234 -10.09 -18.77 -2.35
CA GLY A 234 -11.39 -18.26 -2.80
C GLY A 234 -12.32 -17.95 -1.61
N PHE A 235 -13.39 -17.19 -1.86
CA PHE A 235 -14.45 -16.98 -0.88
C PHE A 235 -15.41 -18.17 -0.88
N GLY A 236 -15.70 -18.69 0.32
CA GLY A 236 -16.81 -19.59 0.55
C GLY A 236 -18.18 -18.88 0.46
N PRO A 237 -19.27 -19.58 0.80
CA PRO A 237 -20.60 -18.98 0.85
C PRO A 237 -20.63 -17.72 1.71
N GLY A 238 -21.35 -16.70 1.27
CA GLY A 238 -21.60 -15.51 2.05
C GLY A 238 -22.52 -15.79 3.24
N TRP A 239 -22.55 -14.89 4.20
CA TRP A 239 -23.41 -15.02 5.39
C TRP A 239 -24.90 -15.19 5.04
N ILE A 240 -25.33 -14.64 3.92
CA ILE A 240 -26.70 -14.71 3.40
C ILE A 240 -27.01 -16.11 2.82
N ASP A 241 -26.00 -16.79 2.29
CA ASP A 241 -26.10 -18.12 1.68
C ASP A 241 -25.90 -19.25 2.70
N SER A 242 -25.53 -18.91 3.95
CA SER A 242 -25.42 -19.88 5.03
C SER A 242 -26.80 -20.46 5.40
N PRO A 243 -26.91 -21.74 5.76
CA PRO A 243 -28.20 -22.36 6.09
C PRO A 243 -28.96 -21.62 7.20
N THR A 244 -28.24 -21.06 8.18
CA THR A 244 -28.78 -20.20 9.22
C THR A 244 -27.79 -19.07 9.56
N PHE A 245 -28.29 -17.95 10.11
CA PHE A 245 -27.43 -16.87 10.60
C PHE A 245 -26.57 -17.31 11.79
N GLY A 246 -27.04 -18.29 12.60
CA GLY A 246 -26.25 -18.88 13.67
C GLY A 246 -25.02 -19.63 13.13
N GLU A 247 -25.17 -20.39 12.04
CA GLU A 247 -24.04 -21.05 11.40
C GLU A 247 -23.06 -20.05 10.79
N ALA A 248 -23.55 -18.97 10.15
CA ALA A 248 -22.71 -17.89 9.66
C ALA A 248 -21.92 -17.23 10.81
N ALA A 249 -22.53 -16.99 11.97
CA ALA A 249 -21.87 -16.47 13.16
C ALA A 249 -20.83 -17.46 13.70
N ALA A 250 -21.21 -18.73 13.85
CA ALA A 250 -20.34 -19.80 14.34
C ALA A 250 -19.12 -20.04 13.44
N SER A 251 -19.24 -19.80 12.13
CA SER A 251 -18.10 -19.86 11.19
C SER A 251 -17.19 -18.64 11.27
N GLY A 252 -17.56 -17.59 11.98
CA GLY A 252 -16.83 -16.31 12.02
C GLY A 252 -17.01 -15.45 10.76
N ALA A 253 -18.06 -15.68 9.95
CA ALA A 253 -18.31 -14.90 8.73
C ALA A 253 -18.49 -13.41 9.02
N PHE A 254 -19.07 -13.05 10.17
CA PHE A 254 -19.29 -11.66 10.58
C PHE A 254 -18.06 -10.97 11.17
N ASN A 255 -16.98 -11.68 11.43
CA ASN A 255 -15.75 -11.05 11.89
C ASN A 255 -15.06 -10.33 10.73
N ILE A 256 -14.67 -9.07 10.96
CA ILE A 256 -13.88 -8.31 10.00
C ILE A 256 -12.46 -8.87 9.97
N LYS A 257 -11.93 -9.12 8.77
CA LYS A 257 -10.63 -9.77 8.54
C LYS A 257 -9.76 -8.96 7.60
N GLN A 258 -8.44 -8.99 7.84
CA GLN A 258 -7.43 -8.35 6.99
C GLN A 258 -6.35 -9.35 6.61
N ASP A 259 -6.19 -9.64 5.34
CA ASP A 259 -5.00 -10.35 4.84
C ASP A 259 -3.79 -9.43 4.91
N ILE A 260 -3.02 -9.54 6.00
CA ILE A 260 -1.87 -8.66 6.27
C ILE A 260 -0.72 -8.84 5.27
N ARG A 261 -0.62 -10.01 4.64
CA ARG A 261 0.44 -10.31 3.64
C ARG A 261 0.34 -9.41 2.41
N ARG A 262 -0.85 -8.82 2.17
CA ARG A 262 -1.13 -7.96 1.01
C ARG A 262 -0.86 -6.47 1.26
N LEU A 263 -0.58 -6.08 2.50
CA LEU A 263 -0.44 -4.67 2.88
C LEU A 263 0.81 -4.02 2.26
N GLU A 264 1.91 -4.77 2.09
CA GLU A 264 3.11 -4.27 1.40
C GLU A 264 2.82 -3.96 -0.08
N SER A 265 2.05 -4.83 -0.76
CA SER A 265 1.62 -4.59 -2.15
C SER A 265 0.76 -3.35 -2.29
N LEU A 266 -0.07 -3.05 -1.28
CA LEU A 266 -0.88 -1.84 -1.25
C LEU A 266 -0.03 -0.58 -1.14
N VAL A 267 0.99 -0.58 -0.27
CA VAL A 267 1.95 0.54 -0.14
C VAL A 267 2.64 0.80 -1.48
N ALA A 268 3.12 -0.25 -2.11
CA ALA A 268 3.77 -0.18 -3.40
C ALA A 268 2.84 0.39 -4.49
N LEU A 269 1.58 -0.07 -4.53
CA LEU A 269 0.56 0.43 -5.45
C LEU A 269 0.27 1.92 -5.25
N GLY A 270 0.14 2.37 -4.00
CA GLY A 270 -0.08 3.77 -3.66
C GLY A 270 1.08 4.66 -4.14
N VAL A 271 2.32 4.22 -3.97
CA VAL A 271 3.50 4.96 -4.43
C VAL A 271 3.63 4.92 -5.96
N ASP A 272 3.26 3.81 -6.62
CA ASP A 272 3.25 3.73 -8.08
C ASP A 272 2.29 4.76 -8.70
N GLY A 273 1.09 4.88 -8.14
CA GLY A 273 0.15 5.92 -8.58
C GLY A 273 0.65 7.34 -8.32
N PHE A 274 1.39 7.58 -7.23
CA PHE A 274 2.05 8.86 -6.96
C PHE A 274 3.04 9.20 -8.10
N PHE A 275 3.92 8.27 -8.48
CA PHE A 275 4.84 8.47 -9.61
C PHE A 275 4.12 8.62 -10.95
N ALA A 276 3.02 7.89 -11.16
CA ALA A 276 2.22 8.06 -12.38
C ALA A 276 1.65 9.48 -12.51
N LEU A 277 1.25 10.10 -11.41
CA LEU A 277 0.80 11.50 -11.40
C LEU A 277 1.94 12.49 -11.67
N MET A 278 3.15 12.19 -11.19
CA MET A 278 4.33 13.00 -11.53
C MET A 278 4.66 12.93 -13.02
N ASP A 279 4.66 11.74 -13.60
CA ASP A 279 4.95 11.54 -15.03
C ASP A 279 3.91 12.18 -15.95
N GLN A 280 2.66 12.30 -15.47
CA GLN A 280 1.60 13.06 -16.15
C GLN A 280 1.73 14.58 -15.99
N GLY A 281 2.69 15.05 -15.20
CA GLY A 281 2.84 16.46 -14.86
C GLY A 281 1.76 17.03 -13.94
N ARG A 282 0.91 16.16 -13.35
CA ARG A 282 -0.17 16.54 -12.45
C ARG A 282 0.28 16.75 -11.01
N LEU A 283 1.38 16.12 -10.61
CA LEU A 283 1.99 16.23 -9.29
C LEU A 283 3.45 16.64 -9.42
N LYS A 284 3.80 17.73 -8.77
CA LYS A 284 5.16 18.18 -8.56
C LYS A 284 5.39 18.28 -7.06
N PRO A 285 6.14 17.35 -6.45
CA PRO A 285 6.31 17.28 -4.99
C PRO A 285 6.88 18.54 -4.35
N ASP A 286 7.75 19.27 -5.08
CA ASP A 286 8.35 20.52 -4.59
C ASP A 286 7.35 21.66 -4.44
N GLU A 287 6.24 21.62 -5.20
CA GLU A 287 5.15 22.59 -5.13
C GLU A 287 4.09 22.23 -4.06
N VAL A 288 4.26 21.13 -3.29
CA VAL A 288 3.33 20.68 -2.28
C VAL A 288 3.82 21.09 -0.89
N ASP A 289 3.01 21.83 -0.17
CA ASP A 289 3.33 22.27 1.20
C ASP A 289 2.99 21.22 2.25
N TRP A 290 1.88 20.48 2.06
CA TRP A 290 1.39 19.48 2.99
C TRP A 290 1.07 18.16 2.31
N PHE A 291 1.61 17.07 2.85
CA PHE A 291 1.32 15.70 2.44
C PHE A 291 0.44 15.03 3.51
N CYS A 292 -0.84 14.91 3.22
CA CYS A 292 -1.83 14.17 4.02
C CYS A 292 -1.96 12.75 3.47
N ILE A 293 -1.09 11.85 3.90
CA ILE A 293 -1.08 10.46 3.45
C ILE A 293 -1.70 9.59 4.54
N HIS A 294 -2.86 8.99 4.22
CA HIS A 294 -3.48 8.01 5.10
C HIS A 294 -2.71 6.69 5.02
N TYR A 295 -2.03 6.34 6.07
CA TYR A 295 -1.49 5.01 6.31
C TYR A 295 -2.09 4.47 7.62
N SER A 296 -2.64 3.28 7.57
CA SER A 296 -3.40 2.70 8.69
C SER A 296 -2.55 2.38 9.94
N SER A 297 -1.23 2.45 9.81
CA SER A 297 -0.23 2.16 10.85
C SER A 297 1.07 2.91 10.55
N HIS A 298 1.73 3.45 11.56
CA HIS A 298 3.06 4.06 11.41
C HIS A 298 4.11 3.09 10.86
N PHE A 299 3.88 1.77 10.98
CA PHE A 299 4.69 0.75 10.33
C PHE A 299 4.85 1.00 8.82
N PHE A 300 3.82 1.53 8.14
CA PHE A 300 3.85 1.76 6.70
C PHE A 300 4.48 3.08 6.28
N LYS A 301 4.70 4.03 7.21
CA LYS A 301 5.32 5.33 6.87
C LYS A 301 6.71 5.16 6.29
N GLN A 302 7.58 4.40 6.96
CA GLN A 302 8.95 4.18 6.50
C GLN A 302 9.05 3.45 5.15
N PRO A 303 8.28 2.38 4.87
CA PRO A 303 8.17 1.80 3.54
C PRO A 303 7.76 2.82 2.45
N ILE A 304 6.77 3.69 2.71
CA ILE A 304 6.35 4.74 1.78
C ILE A 304 7.50 5.72 1.52
N VAL A 305 8.13 6.25 2.58
CA VAL A 305 9.27 7.19 2.48
C VAL A 305 10.40 6.57 1.67
N LYS A 306 10.82 5.34 2.01
CA LYS A 306 11.88 4.63 1.30
C LYS A 306 11.56 4.43 -0.19
N LEU A 307 10.31 4.12 -0.55
CA LEU A 307 9.89 3.97 -1.95
C LEU A 307 9.90 5.31 -2.69
N LEU A 308 9.44 6.40 -2.06
CA LEU A 308 9.49 7.74 -2.64
C LEU A 308 10.93 8.21 -2.85
N GLU A 309 11.81 8.07 -1.86
CA GLU A 309 13.24 8.43 -1.94
C GLU A 309 13.94 7.66 -3.06
N ARG A 310 13.64 6.38 -3.22
CA ARG A 310 14.17 5.55 -4.32
C ARG A 310 13.71 6.03 -5.70
N GLY A 311 12.50 6.57 -5.78
CA GLY A 311 11.99 7.23 -7.00
C GLY A 311 12.48 8.68 -7.18
N GLY A 312 13.41 9.16 -6.33
CA GLY A 312 13.98 10.52 -6.39
C GLY A 312 13.12 11.58 -5.72
N VAL A 313 12.16 11.19 -4.88
CA VAL A 313 11.31 12.13 -4.16
C VAL A 313 11.63 12.08 -2.68
N ARG A 314 12.16 13.16 -2.14
CA ARG A 314 12.34 13.33 -0.71
C ARG A 314 11.34 14.35 -0.20
N ILE A 315 10.44 13.91 0.66
CA ILE A 315 9.47 14.78 1.32
C ILE A 315 10.01 15.09 2.72
N PRO A 316 10.31 16.37 3.04
CA PRO A 316 10.72 16.78 4.37
C PRO A 316 9.69 16.42 5.44
N GLU A 317 10.15 16.00 6.61
CA GLU A 317 9.26 15.52 7.70
C GLU A 317 8.22 16.58 8.12
N GLU A 318 8.57 17.85 8.10
CA GLU A 318 7.70 18.97 8.42
C GLU A 318 6.53 19.19 7.45
N ARG A 319 6.61 18.59 6.25
CA ARG A 319 5.51 18.60 5.26
C ARG A 319 4.57 17.39 5.41
N TRP A 320 4.94 16.41 6.24
CA TRP A 320 4.07 15.27 6.52
C TRP A 320 3.08 15.61 7.63
N PHE A 321 1.80 15.53 7.33
CA PHE A 321 0.76 15.68 8.34
C PHE A 321 0.02 14.36 8.60
N THR A 322 -0.08 13.98 9.86
CA THR A 322 -0.88 12.85 10.32
C THR A 322 -1.33 13.09 11.75
N ASN A 323 -2.51 12.63 12.09
CA ASN A 323 -3.05 12.61 13.45
C ASN A 323 -3.32 11.17 13.95
N LEU A 324 -2.78 10.17 13.24
CA LEU A 324 -2.98 8.75 13.51
C LEU A 324 -2.67 8.37 14.96
N SER A 325 -1.59 8.90 15.55
CA SER A 325 -1.18 8.56 16.92
C SER A 325 -2.24 8.88 17.96
N THR A 326 -3.00 9.97 17.78
CA THR A 326 -3.95 10.49 18.80
C THR A 326 -5.42 10.30 18.43
N ARG A 327 -5.74 10.03 17.15
CA ARG A 327 -7.12 9.79 16.68
C ARG A 327 -7.36 8.33 16.33
N GLY A 328 -6.30 7.55 16.16
CA GLY A 328 -6.37 6.18 15.69
C GLY A 328 -6.72 6.08 14.21
N ASN A 329 -6.89 4.85 13.74
CA ASN A 329 -7.32 4.61 12.36
C ASN A 329 -8.85 4.62 12.27
N THR A 330 -9.41 5.73 11.82
CA THR A 330 -10.85 5.94 11.63
C THR A 330 -11.32 5.62 10.19
N GLY A 331 -10.63 4.71 9.50
CA GLY A 331 -11.05 4.24 8.16
C GLY A 331 -11.31 5.36 7.17
N CYS A 332 -12.51 5.40 6.59
CA CYS A 332 -12.88 6.39 5.56
C CYS A 332 -12.95 7.83 6.10
N ALA A 333 -13.11 8.03 7.40
CA ALA A 333 -13.15 9.35 8.02
C ALA A 333 -11.75 9.96 8.23
N SER A 334 -10.68 9.15 8.21
CA SER A 334 -9.33 9.59 8.58
C SER A 334 -8.87 10.82 7.81
N ILE A 335 -9.07 10.87 6.49
CA ILE A 335 -8.61 11.99 5.67
C ILE A 335 -9.37 13.28 5.99
N PHE A 336 -10.67 13.19 6.34
CA PHE A 336 -11.46 14.33 6.74
C PHE A 336 -10.99 14.90 8.08
N LEU A 337 -10.67 14.02 9.04
CA LEU A 337 -10.12 14.42 10.34
C LEU A 337 -8.74 15.08 10.19
N MET A 338 -7.90 14.57 9.28
CA MET A 338 -6.61 15.19 8.97
C MET A 338 -6.79 16.58 8.37
N LEU A 339 -7.67 16.75 7.38
CA LEU A 339 -7.94 18.04 6.75
C LEU A 339 -8.60 19.02 7.72
N GLU A 340 -9.53 18.53 8.56
CA GLU A 340 -10.19 19.34 9.57
C GLU A 340 -9.18 19.95 10.56
N GLU A 341 -8.29 19.12 11.13
CA GLU A 341 -7.29 19.60 12.07
C GLU A 341 -6.26 20.52 11.40
N LEU A 342 -5.81 20.17 10.18
CA LEU A 342 -4.85 20.99 9.45
C LEU A 342 -5.38 22.40 9.16
N VAL A 343 -6.67 22.52 8.79
CA VAL A 343 -7.32 23.79 8.44
C VAL A 343 -7.80 24.53 9.68
N ASN A 344 -8.54 23.87 10.57
CA ASN A 344 -9.20 24.54 11.70
C ASN A 344 -8.24 24.89 12.83
N GLU A 345 -7.08 24.22 12.93
CA GLU A 345 -5.98 24.63 13.83
C GLU A 345 -5.12 25.78 13.26
N GLY A 346 -5.46 26.29 12.06
CA GLY A 346 -4.77 27.43 11.44
C GLY A 346 -3.36 27.12 10.95
N ARG A 347 -3.06 25.86 10.64
CA ARG A 347 -1.73 25.45 10.16
C ARG A 347 -1.49 25.79 8.68
N VAL A 348 -2.57 26.04 7.92
CA VAL A 348 -2.49 26.34 6.48
C VAL A 348 -2.58 27.83 6.21
N ARG A 349 -1.96 28.27 5.11
CA ARG A 349 -1.99 29.64 4.61
C ARG A 349 -2.51 29.68 3.18
N PRO A 350 -3.20 30.79 2.77
CA PRO A 350 -3.60 30.98 1.39
C PRO A 350 -2.44 30.78 0.41
N GLY A 351 -2.70 30.11 -0.70
CA GLY A 351 -1.72 29.73 -1.72
C GLY A 351 -1.04 28.39 -1.48
N GLN A 352 -1.06 27.85 -0.28
CA GLN A 352 -0.47 26.54 0.00
C GLN A 352 -1.23 25.39 -0.67
N ARG A 353 -0.49 24.34 -1.03
CA ARG A 353 -1.01 23.14 -1.71
C ARG A 353 -0.97 21.94 -0.77
N ILE A 354 -2.07 21.21 -0.71
CA ILE A 354 -2.23 20.01 0.10
C ILE A 354 -2.42 18.82 -0.84
N PHE A 355 -1.54 17.85 -0.77
CA PHE A 355 -1.69 16.58 -1.46
C PHE A 355 -2.25 15.52 -0.52
N CYS A 356 -3.35 14.89 -0.93
CA CYS A 356 -3.98 13.79 -0.20
C CYS A 356 -3.72 12.47 -0.93
N MET A 357 -3.38 11.41 -0.17
CA MET A 357 -3.22 10.06 -0.68
C MET A 357 -3.86 9.06 0.29
N VAL A 358 -4.79 8.25 -0.23
CA VAL A 358 -5.52 7.25 0.56
C VAL A 358 -5.49 5.90 -0.18
N PRO A 359 -4.50 5.04 0.11
CA PRO A 359 -4.52 3.65 -0.34
C PRO A 359 -5.48 2.81 0.51
N GLU A 360 -6.27 1.95 -0.11
CA GLU A 360 -7.27 1.11 0.55
C GLU A 360 -6.92 -0.37 0.42
N SER A 361 -6.90 -1.08 1.54
CA SER A 361 -6.53 -2.50 1.61
C SER A 361 -7.66 -3.46 1.24
N GLY A 362 -8.91 -3.03 1.20
CA GLY A 362 -10.04 -3.90 0.87
C GLY A 362 -10.07 -4.30 -0.59
N GLY A 363 -10.32 -3.34 -1.46
CA GLY A 363 -10.42 -3.53 -2.90
C GLY A 363 -9.21 -3.04 -3.69
N PHE A 364 -8.07 -2.74 -3.04
CA PHE A 364 -6.88 -2.17 -3.68
C PHE A 364 -7.23 -0.91 -4.49
N ILE A 365 -7.87 0.05 -3.84
CA ILE A 365 -8.20 1.35 -4.42
C ILE A 365 -7.17 2.36 -3.95
N ALA A 366 -6.61 3.12 -4.89
CA ALA A 366 -5.72 4.24 -4.60
C ALA A 366 -6.43 5.56 -4.95
N CYS A 367 -6.53 6.45 -3.97
CA CYS A 367 -7.14 7.76 -4.12
C CYS A 367 -6.09 8.85 -3.92
N TYR A 368 -6.13 9.86 -4.78
CA TYR A 368 -5.27 11.03 -4.72
C TYR A 368 -6.10 12.29 -4.94
N ALA A 369 -5.71 13.38 -4.28
CA ALA A 369 -6.29 14.70 -4.53
C ALA A 369 -5.23 15.78 -4.36
N MET A 370 -5.38 16.86 -5.12
CA MET A 370 -4.67 18.11 -4.93
C MET A 370 -5.64 19.20 -4.56
N LEU A 371 -5.37 19.85 -3.44
CA LEU A 371 -6.17 20.95 -2.91
C LEU A 371 -5.28 22.18 -2.81
N THR A 372 -5.86 23.36 -3.09
CA THR A 372 -5.18 24.66 -2.91
C THR A 372 -5.95 25.47 -1.87
N VAL A 373 -5.23 26.01 -0.90
CA VAL A 373 -5.81 26.89 0.13
C VAL A 373 -6.11 28.26 -0.48
N ILE A 374 -7.38 28.64 -0.47
CA ILE A 374 -7.85 29.91 -1.03
C ILE A 374 -8.17 30.88 0.12
N ALA A 375 -7.73 32.13 -0.02
CA ALA A 375 -8.07 33.20 0.92
C ALA A 375 -9.59 33.43 0.99
N PRO A 376 -10.11 33.94 2.11
CA PRO A 376 -11.49 34.37 2.22
C PRO A 376 -11.89 35.36 1.09
N ALA A 377 -13.11 35.22 0.56
CA ALA A 377 -13.57 36.06 -0.55
C ALA A 377 -13.61 37.57 -0.22
N ARG A 378 -13.56 37.93 1.07
CA ARG A 378 -13.60 39.33 1.57
C ARG A 378 -12.32 39.79 2.27
N SER A 379 -11.17 39.22 1.96
CA SER A 379 -9.89 39.66 2.55
C SER A 379 -9.43 40.99 1.91
N LEU A 380 -9.66 42.07 2.62
CA LEU A 380 -9.13 43.43 2.34
C LEU A 380 -8.25 43.88 3.52
N VAL A 381 -7.18 43.16 3.85
CA VAL A 381 -6.13 43.64 4.77
C VAL A 381 -4.79 43.13 4.30
N PRO A 382 -3.74 43.99 4.17
CA PRO A 382 -2.38 43.58 3.79
C PRO A 382 -1.73 42.80 4.92
N ASP A 383 -0.95 41.80 4.51
CA ASP A 383 -0.23 40.84 5.36
C ASP A 383 0.87 41.54 6.18
N VAL A 384 0.82 41.42 7.50
CA VAL A 384 1.91 41.75 8.39
C VAL A 384 2.47 40.44 8.93
N GLY A 385 3.63 40.06 8.43
CA GLY A 385 4.30 38.83 8.77
C GLY A 385 4.68 38.72 10.25
N VAL A 386 4.28 37.65 10.90
CA VAL A 386 4.79 37.21 12.20
C VAL A 386 5.34 35.79 12.05
N SER A 387 6.65 35.71 12.18
CA SER A 387 7.39 34.44 12.28
C SER A 387 7.37 33.93 13.72
N THR A 388 6.97 32.69 13.92
CA THR A 388 7.13 32.00 15.22
C THR A 388 7.95 30.70 15.04
N PRO A 389 8.80 30.35 16.02
CA PRO A 389 9.84 29.34 15.86
C PRO A 389 9.36 27.90 16.07
N ALA A 390 10.10 27.01 15.42
CA ALA A 390 9.91 25.56 15.48
C ALA A 390 10.24 25.00 16.88
N ALA A 391 9.37 24.16 17.39
CA ALA A 391 9.64 23.34 18.57
C ALA A 391 10.16 21.97 18.15
N ASN A 392 11.35 21.67 18.62
CA ASN A 392 12.07 20.43 18.46
C ASN A 392 11.54 19.39 19.48
N THR A 393 11.02 18.27 19.04
CA THR A 393 10.81 17.09 19.90
C THR A 393 11.42 15.87 19.23
N GLN A 394 12.53 15.43 19.79
CA GLN A 394 13.17 14.17 19.47
C GLN A 394 12.36 13.01 20.09
N THR A 395 12.06 12.01 19.27
CA THR A 395 11.51 10.73 19.72
C THR A 395 12.54 9.62 19.51
N PRO A 396 12.74 8.71 20.46
CA PRO A 396 13.79 7.70 20.38
C PRO A 396 13.41 6.58 19.41
N THR A 397 14.37 6.22 18.59
CA THR A 397 14.39 5.04 17.73
C THR A 397 14.60 3.78 18.56
N SER A 398 13.73 2.80 18.39
CA SER A 398 14.00 1.43 18.83
C SER A 398 13.52 0.43 17.78
N ALA A 399 14.41 -0.48 17.50
CA ALA A 399 14.60 -1.28 16.34
C ALA A 399 13.75 -2.56 16.25
N VAL A 400 13.78 -3.11 15.13
CA VAL A 400 13.80 -4.42 14.48
C VAL A 400 12.64 -4.54 13.49
N SER A 401 12.86 -3.97 12.31
CA SER A 401 12.21 -4.41 11.07
C SER A 401 13.23 -5.30 10.34
N ALA A 402 12.81 -6.45 9.84
CA ALA A 402 13.59 -7.19 8.88
C ALA A 402 13.80 -6.29 7.66
N GLU A 403 15.03 -5.79 7.49
CA GLU A 403 15.36 -4.82 6.45
C GLU A 403 15.24 -5.46 5.07
N LEU A 404 14.30 -4.98 4.27
CA LEU A 404 14.33 -5.16 2.82
C LEU A 404 15.58 -4.45 2.31
N GLY A 405 16.48 -5.17 1.65
CA GLY A 405 17.69 -4.63 1.04
C GLY A 405 17.40 -3.42 0.12
N PRO A 406 18.38 -2.56 -0.19
CA PRO A 406 18.19 -1.40 -1.07
C PRO A 406 17.74 -1.83 -2.47
N LEU A 407 16.91 -1.01 -3.17
CA LEU A 407 16.65 -1.22 -4.59
C LEU A 407 17.93 -1.02 -5.41
N PRO A 408 18.04 -1.72 -6.56
CA PRO A 408 19.24 -1.73 -7.38
C PRO A 408 19.76 -0.38 -7.86
N LEU A 409 18.93 0.65 -7.90
CA LEU A 409 19.28 1.97 -8.43
C LEU A 409 18.68 3.08 -7.59
N SER A 410 19.48 4.11 -7.28
CA SER A 410 19.03 5.33 -6.60
C SER A 410 19.21 6.55 -7.51
N PRO A 411 18.28 7.53 -7.49
CA PRO A 411 18.47 8.81 -8.15
C PRO A 411 19.66 9.57 -7.51
N LYS A 412 20.38 10.33 -8.33
CA LYS A 412 21.42 11.26 -7.86
C LYS A 412 20.89 12.68 -7.95
N GLU A 413 21.10 13.51 -6.93
CA GLU A 413 20.73 14.93 -6.95
C GLU A 413 21.39 15.63 -8.15
N GLY A 414 20.59 16.34 -8.98
CA GLY A 414 21.05 17.00 -10.18
C GLY A 414 21.37 16.08 -11.36
N GLY A 415 20.78 14.87 -11.38
CA GLY A 415 21.03 13.85 -12.39
C GLY A 415 20.36 14.11 -13.74
N ASP A 416 20.76 13.34 -14.76
CA ASP A 416 20.16 13.33 -16.09
C ASP A 416 18.66 12.99 -16.02
N PRO A 417 17.76 13.83 -16.57
CA PRO A 417 16.30 13.58 -16.56
C PRO A 417 15.90 12.23 -17.18
N VAL A 418 16.65 11.75 -18.19
CA VAL A 418 16.40 10.44 -18.82
C VAL A 418 16.68 9.31 -17.85
N ARG A 419 17.78 9.40 -17.08
CA ARG A 419 18.15 8.43 -16.06
C ARG A 419 17.15 8.42 -14.90
N GLU A 420 16.70 9.57 -14.41
CA GLU A 420 15.73 9.67 -13.34
C GLU A 420 14.39 9.04 -13.74
N LYS A 421 13.93 9.31 -14.97
CA LYS A 421 12.72 8.68 -15.51
C LYS A 421 12.87 7.17 -15.61
N LEU A 422 14.03 6.69 -16.12
CA LEU A 422 14.33 5.26 -16.21
C LEU A 422 14.28 4.58 -14.84
N VAL A 423 14.90 5.16 -13.82
CA VAL A 423 14.90 4.63 -12.45
C VAL A 423 13.48 4.50 -11.90
N ARG A 424 12.62 5.53 -12.09
CA ARG A 424 11.21 5.46 -11.69
C ARG A 424 10.45 4.35 -12.40
N GLU A 425 10.64 4.21 -13.71
CA GLU A 425 9.97 3.17 -14.51
C GLU A 425 10.44 1.76 -14.10
N LEU A 426 11.73 1.57 -13.85
CA LEU A 426 12.27 0.29 -13.35
C LEU A 426 11.75 -0.03 -11.94
N THR A 427 11.65 0.97 -11.07
CA THR A 427 11.04 0.80 -9.74
C THR A 427 9.60 0.29 -9.84
N ARG A 428 8.80 0.82 -10.78
CA ARG A 428 7.44 0.32 -11.05
C ARG A 428 7.40 -1.13 -11.52
N VAL A 429 8.32 -1.47 -12.43
CA VAL A 429 8.44 -2.86 -12.92
C VAL A 429 8.77 -3.78 -11.75
N TRP A 430 9.67 -3.37 -10.86
CA TRP A 430 10.03 -4.14 -9.67
C TRP A 430 8.85 -4.34 -8.73
N VAL A 431 8.13 -3.28 -8.42
CA VAL A 431 6.96 -3.32 -7.51
C VAL A 431 5.88 -4.27 -8.02
N ASP A 432 5.54 -4.19 -9.32
CA ASP A 432 4.58 -5.12 -9.96
C ASP A 432 5.09 -6.57 -9.94
N PHE A 433 6.38 -6.75 -10.18
CA PHE A 433 7.03 -8.07 -10.16
C PHE A 433 7.02 -8.67 -8.76
N GLU A 434 7.44 -7.95 -7.73
CA GLU A 434 7.49 -8.42 -6.33
C GLU A 434 6.09 -8.76 -5.80
N ALA A 435 5.07 -7.97 -6.16
CA ALA A 435 3.68 -8.24 -5.82
C ALA A 435 3.15 -9.54 -6.45
N LYS A 436 3.55 -9.84 -7.68
CA LYS A 436 3.18 -11.09 -8.37
C LYS A 436 3.98 -12.27 -7.84
N LEU A 437 5.24 -12.07 -7.51
CA LEU A 437 6.13 -13.10 -6.98
C LEU A 437 5.57 -13.74 -5.69
N GLN A 438 4.97 -12.95 -4.82
CA GLN A 438 4.33 -13.42 -3.58
C GLN A 438 3.11 -14.36 -3.83
N ARG A 439 2.56 -14.37 -5.06
CA ARG A 439 1.42 -15.20 -5.44
C ARG A 439 1.81 -16.50 -6.15
N VAL A 440 3.08 -16.65 -6.45
CA VAL A 440 3.58 -17.89 -7.05
C VAL A 440 3.36 -19.05 -6.07
N PRO A 441 2.75 -20.17 -6.47
CA PRO A 441 2.32 -21.23 -5.56
C PRO A 441 3.40 -21.72 -4.58
N VAL A 442 4.62 -21.91 -5.03
CA VAL A 442 5.73 -22.37 -4.20
C VAL A 442 6.13 -21.34 -3.14
N LEU A 443 6.06 -20.04 -3.48
CA LEU A 443 6.37 -18.95 -2.56
C LEU A 443 5.21 -18.65 -1.61
N ASP A 444 3.98 -18.85 -2.03
CA ASP A 444 2.82 -18.81 -1.15
C ASP A 444 2.90 -19.91 -0.08
N LYS A 445 3.27 -21.15 -0.44
CA LYS A 445 3.55 -22.22 0.53
C LYS A 445 4.63 -21.79 1.54
N LEU A 446 5.74 -21.21 1.08
CA LEU A 446 6.81 -20.71 1.94
C LEU A 446 6.31 -19.64 2.91
N SER A 447 5.49 -18.70 2.43
CA SER A 447 4.92 -17.62 3.25
C SER A 447 3.93 -18.13 4.30
N ARG A 448 3.23 -19.23 4.02
CA ARG A 448 2.25 -19.87 4.91
C ARG A 448 2.84 -20.85 5.90
N GLY A 449 4.14 -21.14 5.84
CA GLY A 449 4.78 -22.10 6.73
C GLY A 449 4.46 -23.57 6.41
N VAL A 450 4.02 -23.88 5.19
CA VAL A 450 3.68 -25.24 4.71
C VAL A 450 4.59 -25.71 3.59
N PHE A 451 5.76 -25.12 3.47
CA PHE A 451 6.77 -25.47 2.48
C PHE A 451 7.48 -26.77 2.87
N THR A 452 7.64 -27.68 1.91
CA THR A 452 8.20 -29.02 2.14
C THR A 452 9.60 -29.16 1.55
N VAL A 453 10.29 -30.26 1.90
CA VAL A 453 11.60 -30.61 1.29
C VAL A 453 11.44 -30.89 -0.20
N GLU A 454 10.33 -31.44 -0.62
CA GLU A 454 9.98 -31.66 -2.04
C GLU A 454 9.83 -30.33 -2.78
N ASP A 455 9.10 -29.37 -2.22
CA ASP A 455 9.00 -28.02 -2.79
C ASP A 455 10.39 -27.36 -2.90
N TYR A 456 11.26 -27.58 -1.92
CA TYR A 456 12.63 -27.07 -1.96
C TYR A 456 13.45 -27.72 -3.07
N ARG A 457 13.36 -29.03 -3.24
CA ARG A 457 14.04 -29.76 -4.33
C ARG A 457 13.57 -29.27 -5.71
N GLU A 458 12.28 -29.11 -5.92
CA GLU A 458 11.73 -28.57 -7.17
C GLU A 458 12.21 -27.15 -7.44
N LEU A 459 12.21 -26.30 -6.42
CA LEU A 459 12.74 -24.93 -6.53
C LEU A 459 14.23 -24.92 -6.92
N LEU A 460 15.06 -25.79 -6.31
CA LEU A 460 16.49 -25.90 -6.60
C LEU A 460 16.75 -26.38 -8.03
N ILE A 461 15.99 -27.36 -8.52
CA ILE A 461 16.07 -27.82 -9.92
C ILE A 461 15.78 -26.67 -10.87
N ASN A 462 14.67 -25.96 -10.64
CA ASN A 462 14.24 -24.88 -11.51
C ASN A 462 15.23 -23.70 -11.51
N MET A 463 15.70 -23.27 -10.33
CA MET A 463 16.70 -22.21 -10.22
C MET A 463 18.03 -22.59 -10.89
N ARG A 464 18.47 -23.83 -10.75
CA ARG A 464 19.68 -24.30 -11.41
C ARG A 464 19.59 -24.19 -12.92
N GLN A 465 18.42 -24.47 -13.52
CA GLN A 465 18.21 -24.37 -14.97
C GLN A 465 18.39 -22.94 -15.49
N GLN A 466 18.09 -21.95 -14.67
CA GLN A 466 18.27 -20.54 -15.01
C GLN A 466 19.71 -20.07 -14.72
N VAL A 467 20.26 -20.43 -13.54
CA VAL A 467 21.58 -19.95 -13.09
C VAL A 467 22.70 -20.50 -13.98
N VAL A 468 22.61 -21.76 -14.46
CA VAL A 468 23.58 -22.33 -15.38
C VAL A 468 23.70 -21.56 -16.71
N GLU A 469 22.65 -20.86 -17.11
CA GLU A 469 22.63 -20.03 -18.32
C GLU A 469 23.10 -18.59 -18.07
N GLY A 470 23.16 -18.16 -16.82
CA GLY A 470 23.50 -16.77 -16.43
C GLY A 470 24.80 -16.30 -17.05
N SER A 471 25.92 -16.92 -16.71
CA SER A 471 27.23 -16.57 -17.25
C SER A 471 27.31 -16.70 -18.76
N ARG A 472 26.56 -17.62 -19.38
CA ARG A 472 26.58 -17.90 -20.81
C ARG A 472 25.95 -16.77 -21.63
N TRP A 473 24.74 -16.31 -21.27
CA TRP A 473 24.13 -15.21 -22.01
C TRP A 473 24.82 -13.87 -21.70
N ILE A 474 25.41 -13.66 -20.50
CA ILE A 474 26.21 -12.48 -20.19
C ILE A 474 27.47 -12.44 -21.05
N ALA A 475 28.17 -13.58 -21.19
CA ALA A 475 29.34 -13.71 -22.06
C ALA A 475 28.96 -13.50 -23.55
N ARG A 476 27.80 -13.99 -23.97
CA ARG A 476 27.26 -13.74 -25.33
C ARG A 476 27.00 -12.26 -25.54
N ALA A 477 26.41 -11.57 -24.58
CA ALA A 477 26.21 -10.12 -24.63
C ALA A 477 27.56 -9.38 -24.73
N ALA A 478 28.55 -9.75 -23.91
CA ALA A 478 29.88 -9.17 -23.97
C ALA A 478 30.51 -9.29 -25.38
N SER A 479 30.34 -10.46 -26.04
CA SER A 479 30.87 -10.68 -27.39
C SER A 479 30.15 -9.84 -28.45
N SER A 480 28.93 -9.36 -28.19
CA SER A 480 28.12 -8.56 -29.09
C SER A 480 28.32 -7.03 -28.90
N ILE A 481 29.10 -6.61 -27.90
CA ILE A 481 29.42 -5.19 -27.64
C ILE A 481 30.58 -4.77 -28.53
N THR A 482 30.41 -3.70 -29.29
CA THR A 482 31.43 -3.14 -30.20
C THR A 482 32.62 -2.53 -29.44
N ALA A 483 33.72 -2.28 -30.17
CA ALA A 483 34.96 -1.71 -29.60
C ALA A 483 34.78 -0.29 -29.04
N GLU A 484 33.79 0.46 -29.50
CA GLU A 484 33.47 1.79 -29.02
C GLU A 484 33.06 1.81 -27.54
N HIS A 485 32.55 0.67 -27.05
CA HIS A 485 32.06 0.50 -25.67
C HIS A 485 32.92 -0.48 -24.86
N LEU A 486 34.25 -0.42 -25.01
CA LEU A 486 35.20 -1.37 -24.43
C LEU A 486 35.11 -1.48 -22.91
N ALA A 487 34.86 -0.39 -22.20
CA ALA A 487 34.67 -0.38 -20.74
C ALA A 487 33.46 -1.21 -20.30
N LEU A 488 32.33 -1.06 -21.01
CA LEU A 488 31.09 -1.86 -20.78
C LEU A 488 31.31 -3.33 -21.14
N ARG A 489 31.95 -3.62 -22.29
CA ARG A 489 32.35 -4.99 -22.64
C ARG A 489 33.16 -5.65 -21.52
N SER A 490 34.17 -4.96 -20.98
CA SER A 490 34.99 -5.44 -19.88
C SER A 490 34.17 -5.68 -18.60
N SER A 491 33.15 -4.86 -18.33
CA SER A 491 32.23 -5.05 -17.21
C SER A 491 31.40 -6.32 -17.37
N PHE A 492 30.80 -6.56 -18.56
CA PHE A 492 30.05 -7.78 -18.85
C PHE A 492 30.92 -9.06 -18.78
N ILE A 493 32.19 -9.00 -19.23
CA ILE A 493 33.12 -10.12 -19.10
C ILE A 493 33.39 -10.44 -17.62
N ARG A 494 33.65 -9.43 -16.79
CA ARG A 494 33.85 -9.64 -15.34
C ARG A 494 32.59 -10.23 -14.70
N HIS A 495 31.41 -9.71 -15.02
CA HIS A 495 30.14 -10.23 -14.51
C HIS A 495 29.94 -11.71 -14.90
N ALA A 496 30.14 -12.06 -16.18
CA ALA A 496 30.05 -13.46 -16.62
C ALA A 496 31.00 -14.39 -15.88
N ARG A 497 32.21 -13.92 -15.56
CA ARG A 497 33.19 -14.69 -14.77
C ARG A 497 32.74 -14.87 -13.33
N ASP A 498 32.16 -13.84 -12.71
CA ASP A 498 31.74 -13.88 -11.32
C ASP A 498 30.58 -14.87 -11.12
N GLU A 499 29.63 -14.92 -12.08
CA GLU A 499 28.45 -15.83 -12.08
C GLU A 499 28.75 -17.27 -12.58
N HIS A 500 29.97 -17.57 -13.01
CA HIS A 500 30.28 -18.74 -13.83
C HIS A 500 29.99 -20.08 -13.18
N ARG A 501 30.07 -20.18 -11.84
CA ARG A 501 29.97 -21.44 -11.09
C ARG A 501 28.90 -21.45 -10.01
N ASP A 502 28.02 -20.45 -9.95
CA ASP A 502 27.08 -20.31 -8.85
C ASP A 502 26.03 -21.44 -8.83
N TYR A 503 25.71 -22.02 -9.99
CA TYR A 503 24.83 -23.18 -10.09
C TYR A 503 25.37 -24.41 -9.29
N GLU A 504 26.67 -24.53 -9.04
CA GLU A 504 27.24 -25.61 -8.25
C GLU A 504 26.80 -25.57 -6.78
N MET A 505 26.46 -24.37 -6.25
CA MET A 505 25.89 -24.26 -4.91
C MET A 505 24.51 -24.92 -4.88
N LEU A 506 23.65 -24.67 -5.88
CA LEU A 506 22.32 -25.26 -5.98
C LEU A 506 22.39 -26.81 -6.10
N GLU A 507 23.36 -27.34 -6.85
CA GLU A 507 23.58 -28.79 -6.96
C GLU A 507 23.97 -29.40 -5.61
N ARG A 508 24.87 -28.74 -4.85
CA ARG A 508 25.23 -29.17 -3.50
C ARG A 508 24.06 -29.12 -2.52
N HIS A 509 23.23 -28.06 -2.58
CA HIS A 509 22.04 -27.96 -1.73
C HIS A 509 21.05 -29.07 -2.04
N TYR A 510 20.80 -29.36 -3.30
CA TYR A 510 19.91 -30.44 -3.72
C TYR A 510 20.34 -31.80 -3.18
N VAL A 511 21.62 -32.10 -3.27
CA VAL A 511 22.20 -33.36 -2.72
C VAL A 511 22.11 -33.38 -1.19
N SER A 512 22.38 -32.26 -0.52
CA SER A 512 22.35 -32.17 0.95
C SER A 512 20.96 -32.39 1.56
N VAL A 513 19.89 -32.17 0.76
CA VAL A 513 18.50 -32.46 1.18
C VAL A 513 17.98 -33.78 0.59
N GLY A 514 18.90 -34.70 0.23
CA GLY A 514 18.59 -36.06 -0.17
C GLY A 514 18.21 -36.23 -1.65
N GLY A 515 18.50 -35.24 -2.50
CA GLY A 515 18.36 -35.38 -3.95
C GLY A 515 19.56 -36.07 -4.60
N ALA A 516 19.34 -36.81 -5.72
CA ALA A 516 20.44 -37.41 -6.49
C ALA A 516 21.06 -36.35 -7.43
N HIS A 517 22.40 -36.22 -7.45
CA HIS A 517 23.10 -35.24 -8.29
C HIS A 517 22.74 -35.37 -9.78
N GLU A 518 22.54 -36.57 -10.30
CA GLU A 518 22.11 -36.77 -11.68
C GLU A 518 20.73 -36.23 -11.97
N ALA A 519 19.82 -36.24 -10.98
CA ALA A 519 18.47 -35.73 -11.14
C ALA A 519 18.45 -34.19 -11.40
N ILE A 520 19.19 -33.41 -10.62
CA ILE A 520 19.25 -31.95 -10.82
C ILE A 520 20.04 -31.59 -12.09
N THR A 521 21.11 -32.32 -12.44
CA THR A 521 21.96 -32.01 -13.60
C THR A 521 21.32 -32.36 -14.92
N ARG A 522 20.44 -33.38 -14.97
CA ARG A 522 19.74 -33.85 -16.17
C ARG A 522 18.28 -33.38 -16.27
N ALA A 523 17.78 -32.70 -15.26
CA ALA A 523 16.40 -32.20 -15.27
C ALA A 523 16.16 -31.30 -16.50
N PRO A 524 15.08 -31.51 -17.25
CA PRO A 524 14.69 -30.62 -18.36
C PRO A 524 14.28 -29.25 -17.83
N LYS A 525 14.34 -28.25 -18.71
CA LYS A 525 13.78 -26.93 -18.42
C LYS A 525 12.26 -26.99 -18.49
N ASN A 526 11.57 -26.29 -17.57
CA ASN A 526 10.15 -26.04 -17.76
C ASN A 526 9.91 -24.95 -18.81
N ILE A 527 8.66 -24.76 -19.20
CA ILE A 527 8.25 -23.80 -20.24
C ILE A 527 8.78 -22.38 -19.94
N GLY A 528 8.68 -21.94 -18.69
CA GLY A 528 9.14 -20.61 -18.28
C GLY A 528 10.66 -20.45 -18.33
N SER A 529 11.41 -21.46 -17.84
CA SER A 529 12.88 -21.47 -17.90
C SER A 529 13.40 -21.51 -19.33
N GLU A 530 12.73 -22.26 -20.22
CA GLU A 530 13.11 -22.34 -21.63
C GLU A 530 12.83 -21.00 -22.34
N ALA A 531 11.66 -20.41 -22.12
CA ALA A 531 11.29 -19.11 -22.69
C ALA A 531 12.22 -17.99 -22.18
N LEU A 532 12.57 -17.98 -20.89
CA LEU A 532 13.51 -17.01 -20.32
C LEU A 532 14.88 -17.15 -20.94
N SER A 533 15.41 -18.36 -21.02
CA SER A 533 16.70 -18.65 -21.65
C SER A 533 16.72 -18.18 -23.11
N ALA A 534 15.73 -18.55 -23.91
CA ALA A 534 15.62 -18.14 -25.32
C ALA A 534 15.58 -16.61 -25.47
N TRP A 535 14.81 -15.93 -24.62
CA TRP A 535 14.74 -14.46 -24.59
C TRP A 535 16.09 -13.83 -24.30
N MET A 536 16.79 -14.30 -23.24
CA MET A 536 18.07 -13.74 -22.83
C MET A 536 19.14 -13.90 -23.93
N PHE A 537 19.25 -15.09 -24.55
CA PHE A 537 20.19 -15.32 -25.65
C PHE A 537 19.83 -14.51 -26.91
N HIS A 538 18.55 -14.39 -27.22
CA HIS A 538 18.12 -13.54 -28.33
C HIS A 538 18.56 -12.09 -28.12
N ARG A 539 18.32 -11.52 -26.92
CA ARG A 539 18.75 -10.15 -26.61
C ARG A 539 20.25 -10.01 -26.60
N ALA A 540 20.98 -10.96 -25.98
CA ALA A 540 22.42 -10.97 -25.89
C ALA A 540 23.15 -11.03 -27.26
N SER A 541 22.46 -11.54 -28.29
CA SER A 541 23.00 -11.65 -29.65
C SER A 541 22.78 -10.41 -30.53
N GLN A 542 22.08 -9.37 -30.00
CA GLN A 542 21.93 -8.11 -30.71
C GLN A 542 23.19 -7.25 -30.60
N GLU A 543 23.42 -6.35 -31.54
CA GLU A 543 24.54 -5.41 -31.45
C GLU A 543 24.34 -4.46 -30.26
N ASN A 544 25.35 -4.30 -29.44
CA ASN A 544 25.34 -3.45 -28.25
C ASN A 544 24.11 -3.65 -27.37
N PRO A 545 23.92 -4.85 -26.77
CA PRO A 545 22.66 -5.26 -26.12
C PRO A 545 22.52 -4.64 -24.73
N PHE A 546 22.63 -3.30 -24.63
CA PHE A 546 22.58 -2.57 -23.35
C PHE A 546 21.20 -2.55 -22.72
N ASP A 547 20.16 -2.92 -23.44
CA ASP A 547 18.82 -3.13 -22.86
C ASP A 547 18.77 -4.35 -21.92
N LEU A 548 19.75 -5.27 -21.97
CA LEU A 548 19.93 -6.33 -20.96
C LEU A 548 20.20 -5.78 -19.55
N LEU A 549 20.58 -4.51 -19.40
CA LEU A 549 20.63 -3.87 -18.09
C LEU A 549 19.27 -3.92 -17.37
N GLY A 550 18.16 -3.95 -18.11
CA GLY A 550 16.83 -4.17 -17.56
C GLY A 550 16.61 -5.59 -17.02
N ALA A 551 17.18 -6.60 -17.69
CA ALA A 551 17.15 -7.98 -17.21
C ALA A 551 18.03 -8.15 -15.95
N MET A 552 19.23 -7.59 -15.96
CA MET A 552 20.12 -7.56 -14.79
C MET A 552 19.45 -6.90 -13.60
N PHE A 553 18.75 -5.78 -13.80
CA PHE A 553 18.00 -5.11 -12.75
C PHE A 553 17.00 -6.04 -12.03
N ILE A 554 16.29 -6.89 -12.77
CA ILE A 554 15.33 -7.84 -12.19
C ILE A 554 16.04 -8.98 -11.47
N ILE A 555 17.07 -9.57 -12.08
CA ILE A 555 17.76 -10.76 -11.54
C ILE A 555 18.59 -10.40 -10.31
N GLU A 556 19.43 -9.37 -10.39
CA GLU A 556 20.24 -8.89 -9.25
C GLU A 556 19.37 -8.31 -8.13
N GLY A 557 18.25 -7.67 -8.51
CA GLY A 557 17.27 -7.22 -7.54
C GLY A 557 16.64 -8.37 -6.73
N LEU A 558 16.42 -9.53 -7.35
CA LEU A 558 15.96 -10.73 -6.64
C LEU A 558 16.99 -11.20 -5.63
N GLY A 559 18.25 -11.36 -6.04
CA GLY A 559 19.34 -11.76 -5.18
C GLY A 559 19.46 -10.84 -3.97
N SER A 560 19.62 -9.54 -4.21
CA SER A 560 19.88 -8.55 -3.14
C SER A 560 18.71 -8.34 -2.17
N ARG A 561 17.44 -8.48 -2.63
CA ARG A 561 16.27 -8.11 -1.82
C ARG A 561 15.47 -9.29 -1.27
N VAL A 562 15.42 -10.39 -2.02
CA VAL A 562 14.44 -11.44 -1.77
C VAL A 562 15.13 -12.76 -1.38
N ALA A 563 16.25 -13.08 -2.00
CA ALA A 563 16.93 -14.36 -1.80
C ALA A 563 17.25 -14.63 -0.32
N ARG A 564 17.84 -13.69 0.40
CA ARG A 564 18.15 -13.87 1.83
C ARG A 564 16.92 -14.21 2.67
N ARG A 565 15.79 -13.51 2.43
CA ARG A 565 14.52 -13.75 3.13
C ARG A 565 14.01 -15.17 2.86
N TRP A 566 14.08 -15.62 1.60
CA TRP A 566 13.72 -17.00 1.25
C TRP A 566 14.64 -18.01 1.92
N GLY A 567 15.94 -17.81 1.85
CA GLY A 567 16.92 -18.69 2.48
C GLY A 567 16.67 -18.85 3.99
N LEU A 568 16.43 -17.77 4.71
CA LEU A 568 16.12 -17.80 6.14
C LEU A 568 14.79 -18.52 6.43
N ALA A 569 13.74 -18.25 5.64
CA ALA A 569 12.44 -18.90 5.80
C ALA A 569 12.50 -20.41 5.50
N ILE A 570 13.19 -20.81 4.42
CA ILE A 570 13.42 -22.21 4.05
C ILE A 570 14.20 -22.92 5.16
N ARG A 571 15.30 -22.32 5.64
CA ARG A 571 16.11 -22.86 6.73
C ARG A 571 15.29 -23.13 7.98
N GLU A 572 14.49 -22.15 8.39
CA GLU A 572 13.66 -22.25 9.60
C GLU A 572 12.58 -23.32 9.46
N GLN A 573 11.83 -23.33 8.35
CA GLN A 573 10.71 -24.24 8.15
C GLN A 573 11.15 -25.69 7.97
N LEU A 574 12.28 -25.93 7.30
CA LEU A 574 12.79 -27.26 7.03
C LEU A 574 13.86 -27.72 8.03
N SER A 575 14.18 -26.89 9.05
CA SER A 575 15.22 -27.17 10.05
C SER A 575 16.58 -27.48 9.39
N LEU A 576 16.99 -26.66 8.41
CA LEU A 576 18.25 -26.81 7.66
C LEU A 576 19.37 -25.96 8.27
N GLU A 577 20.63 -26.32 7.94
CA GLU A 577 21.81 -25.54 8.28
C GLU A 577 22.05 -24.41 7.24
N ASP A 578 22.83 -23.39 7.61
CA ASP A 578 23.16 -22.25 6.72
C ASP A 578 23.82 -22.71 5.41
N GLU A 579 24.63 -23.74 5.45
CA GLU A 579 25.30 -24.29 4.27
C GLU A 579 24.32 -24.90 3.26
N GLN A 580 23.16 -25.40 3.71
CA GLN A 580 22.13 -25.99 2.84
C GLN A 580 21.27 -24.96 2.14
N VAL A 581 21.33 -23.68 2.54
CA VAL A 581 20.63 -22.53 1.94
C VAL A 581 21.60 -21.42 1.52
N ARG A 582 22.91 -21.72 1.50
CA ARG A 582 23.97 -20.74 1.30
C ARG A 582 23.84 -19.94 0.01
N PHE A 583 23.32 -20.52 -1.08
CA PHE A 583 23.08 -19.80 -2.34
C PHE A 583 22.24 -18.55 -2.11
N PHE A 584 21.14 -18.69 -1.37
CA PHE A 584 20.24 -17.58 -1.07
C PHE A 584 20.85 -16.54 -0.13
N LEU A 585 21.64 -16.98 0.85
CA LEU A 585 22.31 -16.09 1.79
C LEU A 585 23.47 -15.34 1.10
N TYR A 586 24.24 -16.03 0.26
CA TYR A 586 25.38 -15.47 -0.47
C TYR A 586 24.94 -14.36 -1.43
N HIS A 587 23.92 -14.61 -2.26
CA HIS A 587 23.40 -13.59 -3.18
C HIS A 587 22.75 -12.43 -2.43
N GLY A 588 22.11 -12.67 -1.29
CA GLY A 588 21.59 -11.61 -0.44
C GLY A 588 22.66 -10.64 0.08
N ASP A 589 23.88 -11.09 0.28
CA ASP A 589 24.98 -10.30 0.84
C ASP A 589 25.89 -9.65 -0.25
N ASN A 590 26.01 -10.27 -1.45
CA ASN A 590 27.00 -9.86 -2.47
C ASN A 590 26.41 -9.09 -3.68
N ASP A 591 25.12 -9.22 -3.99
CA ASP A 591 24.53 -8.61 -5.19
C ASP A 591 24.49 -7.09 -5.17
N ALA A 592 24.74 -6.44 -4.01
CA ALA A 592 24.92 -5.01 -3.93
C ALA A 592 26.08 -4.50 -4.85
N THR A 593 27.15 -5.29 -5.00
CA THR A 593 28.29 -4.96 -5.88
C THR A 593 27.90 -5.04 -7.37
N HIS A 594 27.01 -5.96 -7.74
CA HIS A 594 26.52 -6.08 -9.13
C HIS A 594 25.61 -4.91 -9.48
N LEU A 595 24.85 -4.40 -8.52
CA LEU A 595 24.00 -3.22 -8.69
C LEU A 595 24.79 -1.93 -8.86
N ASP A 596 25.93 -1.81 -8.18
CA ASP A 596 26.84 -0.67 -8.40
C ASP A 596 27.40 -0.66 -9.84
N ARG A 597 27.66 -1.84 -10.41
CA ARG A 597 28.09 -1.98 -11.82
C ARG A 597 26.96 -1.55 -12.78
N LEU A 598 25.72 -1.89 -12.47
CA LEU A 598 24.56 -1.46 -13.23
C LEU A 598 24.43 0.08 -13.20
N ASP A 599 24.56 0.69 -12.03
CA ASP A 599 24.54 2.14 -11.87
C ASP A 599 25.67 2.81 -12.65
N GLY A 600 26.89 2.25 -12.59
CA GLY A 600 28.04 2.70 -13.37
C GLY A 600 27.80 2.60 -14.89
N ALA A 601 27.15 1.53 -15.35
CA ALA A 601 26.82 1.37 -16.77
C ALA A 601 25.81 2.43 -17.25
N LEU A 602 24.78 2.70 -16.47
CA LEU A 602 23.80 3.75 -16.77
C LEU A 602 24.41 5.17 -16.73
N GLY A 603 25.45 5.37 -15.94
CA GLY A 603 26.22 6.63 -15.86
C GLY A 603 27.29 6.80 -16.93
N SER A 604 27.51 5.82 -17.81
CA SER A 604 28.60 5.83 -18.81
C SER A 604 28.33 6.69 -20.07
N GLY A 605 27.24 7.43 -20.10
CA GLY A 605 26.86 8.28 -21.24
C GLY A 605 26.17 7.57 -22.41
N ILE A 606 25.85 6.27 -22.28
CA ILE A 606 25.13 5.50 -23.33
C ILE A 606 23.63 5.76 -23.32
N LEU A 607 23.09 6.38 -22.27
CA LEU A 607 21.66 6.44 -22.05
C LEU A 607 20.98 7.47 -22.95
N THR A 608 20.10 6.97 -23.83
CA THR A 608 19.17 7.79 -24.63
C THR A 608 17.73 7.47 -24.21
N PRO A 609 16.74 8.31 -24.54
CA PRO A 609 15.33 8.00 -24.29
C PRO A 609 14.87 6.66 -24.90
N GLU A 610 15.38 6.33 -26.11
CA GLU A 610 15.07 5.09 -26.82
C GLU A 610 15.68 3.88 -26.12
N LEU A 611 16.94 3.99 -25.66
CA LEU A 611 17.60 2.92 -24.91
C LEU A 611 16.90 2.73 -23.54
N ALA A 612 16.55 3.81 -22.85
CA ALA A 612 15.80 3.76 -21.59
C ALA A 612 14.47 3.00 -21.75
N ALA A 613 13.69 3.30 -22.80
CA ALA A 613 12.46 2.59 -23.09
C ALA A 613 12.69 1.09 -23.38
N ARG A 614 13.78 0.74 -24.07
CA ARG A 614 14.17 -0.65 -24.33
C ARG A 614 14.59 -1.38 -23.05
N ILE A 615 15.34 -0.73 -22.15
CA ILE A 615 15.73 -1.26 -20.83
C ILE A 615 14.47 -1.59 -20.02
N VAL A 616 13.50 -0.68 -19.95
CA VAL A 616 12.22 -0.90 -19.23
C VAL A 616 11.44 -2.07 -19.85
N LYS A 617 11.37 -2.13 -21.20
CA LYS A 617 10.71 -3.26 -21.88
C LYS A 617 11.37 -4.59 -21.54
N THR A 618 12.70 -4.65 -21.58
CA THR A 618 13.47 -5.87 -21.26
C THR A 618 13.27 -6.26 -19.79
N ALA A 619 13.26 -5.32 -18.85
CA ALA A 619 12.92 -5.58 -17.46
C ALA A 619 11.51 -6.19 -17.31
N LYS A 620 10.49 -5.62 -17.97
CA LYS A 620 9.11 -6.15 -17.94
C LYS A 620 9.02 -7.57 -18.47
N VAL A 621 9.69 -7.87 -19.59
CA VAL A 621 9.67 -9.21 -20.20
C VAL A 621 10.40 -10.20 -19.28
N THR A 622 11.58 -9.84 -18.78
CA THR A 622 12.35 -10.68 -17.86
C THR A 622 11.56 -10.98 -16.59
N ALA A 623 10.95 -9.97 -15.98
CA ALA A 623 10.10 -10.14 -14.79
C ALA A 623 8.93 -11.12 -15.08
N ARG A 624 8.28 -11.00 -16.22
CA ARG A 624 7.17 -11.89 -16.57
C ARG A 624 7.62 -13.32 -16.82
N LEU A 625 8.73 -13.52 -17.52
CA LEU A 625 9.26 -14.84 -17.79
C LEU A 625 9.85 -15.51 -16.55
N TYR A 626 10.41 -14.71 -15.64
CA TYR A 626 10.88 -15.21 -14.35
C TYR A 626 9.71 -15.69 -13.45
N LEU A 627 8.58 -14.98 -13.46
CA LEU A 627 7.36 -15.46 -12.80
C LEU A 627 6.88 -16.77 -13.43
N LEU A 628 6.82 -16.84 -14.77
CA LEU A 628 6.37 -18.02 -15.48
C LEU A 628 7.19 -19.26 -15.12
N GLN A 629 8.53 -19.15 -15.04
CA GLN A 629 9.37 -20.28 -14.63
C GLN A 629 9.08 -20.78 -13.20
N LEU A 630 8.68 -19.90 -12.29
CA LEU A 630 8.30 -20.27 -10.92
C LEU A 630 6.83 -20.73 -10.82
N GLU A 631 5.94 -20.24 -11.68
CA GLU A 631 4.56 -20.68 -11.80
C GLU A 631 4.47 -22.12 -12.36
N GLU A 632 5.40 -22.50 -13.23
CA GLU A 632 5.47 -23.78 -13.95
C GLU A 632 6.40 -24.82 -13.28
N LEU A 633 6.66 -24.72 -11.96
CA LEU A 633 7.40 -25.73 -11.23
C LEU A 633 6.76 -27.10 -11.38
N GLY A 634 7.57 -28.12 -11.73
CA GLY A 634 7.11 -29.48 -11.97
C GLY A 634 6.43 -29.72 -13.32
N ASN A 635 6.20 -28.68 -14.14
CA ASN A 635 5.62 -28.79 -15.48
C ASN A 635 6.71 -28.70 -16.54
N VAL A 636 7.25 -29.86 -16.96
CA VAL A 636 8.40 -30.02 -17.87
C VAL A 636 8.02 -30.77 -19.14
#